data_d5536367ccefd4fbde743af98adc8b3e
#
_entry.id   d5536367ccefd4fbde743af98adc8b3e
#
_cell.length_a   1.000
_cell.length_b   1.000
_cell.length_c   1.000
_cell.angle_alpha   90.00
_cell.angle_beta   90.00
_cell.angle_gamma   90.00
#
_symmetry.space_group_name_H-M   'P 1'
#
loop_
_entity.id
_entity.type
_entity.pdbx_description
1 polymer ?
#
loop_
_entity_poly.entity_id
_entity_poly.type
_entity_poly.pdbx_seq_one_letter_code
_entity_poly.pdbx_strand_id
1 'polypeptide(L)'
;MHTDVCSIYLTEPATRTLVLSATEGLNPAAIGKVRLDSEQGLVGLVATSSEPINARDAARHPRFKLIPQCGEEPYHGFLGVPVIHRGETLGVIVVQQVKVRRYRDTDVAFLVTLAAQLAGIITLARASGTVDLFGAHPGQQENCVDAIAGAPGVALGVGVVAYSPAELESIPDRVPQDPRAEEAAFHAAVNKVVNELRRLQTDIGSTLLPEDGALFEALAMIASGDMLVEATVARIHAGNWAPGALRDTIDQYADQFMAIEDAYLRERARDIRDLGRRILAHLLPSGDTQRDYPAGTILVGEELGPIDLGKVPVDRLAGVISGHGSSLSHLAILARAMGIPAVVGTADRVPLSQLEAAELIIDGYRGRLYVNPGDAVRQEFSRLLREEQALSRELEHLRDLPAETPDGFRVALYANAGLLADLSPSLSVGAEGIGLYRTELPFMLHEQFPGEDEQRILYRQVLETLAPNPVTLRTLDIGGDKTLPYFPVTEPNPALGWRGIRFALDNPVILITQLRAMLRASAGLDNLRILIPMVGSVDEAEEAVHLVRSTWQELKDEGEEVTLPPCGLMIEVPSAVYQAGALARCADFLSIGTNDLTQYLLAVDRGNERVAARFDSLHPAVIRALQQVMEAGEQHNKPVSVCGQAAGDPAMAILLLGMGIQSLSLSAGDLPRIKSVIRAFSRAQAQSLLNQVLQIEKAAEIRKLLCGALVQAGLGGLVRAGR
;
A
#
# COMPACT_ATOMS: atom_id res chain seq x y z
N MET A 1 -24.71 -30.81 19.37
CA MET A 1 -24.58 -32.22 18.99
C MET A 1 -24.06 -32.97 20.21
N HIS A 2 -24.64 -34.10 20.59
CA HIS A 2 -24.00 -34.95 21.59
C HIS A 2 -23.12 -35.96 20.83
N THR A 3 -21.80 -35.71 20.75
CA THR A 3 -20.81 -36.54 20.03
C THR A 3 -19.74 -36.97 21.02
N ASP A 4 -19.19 -38.18 20.84
CA ASP A 4 -18.16 -38.70 21.70
C ASP A 4 -16.75 -38.35 21.15
N VAL A 5 -16.67 -38.06 19.83
CA VAL A 5 -15.44 -37.70 19.14
C VAL A 5 -15.71 -36.48 18.22
N CYS A 6 -14.76 -35.55 18.18
CA CYS A 6 -14.63 -34.54 17.16
C CYS A 6 -13.18 -34.46 16.68
N SER A 7 -12.95 -34.61 15.39
CA SER A 7 -11.60 -34.61 14.81
C SER A 7 -11.52 -33.76 13.56
N ILE A 8 -10.39 -33.09 13.37
CA ILE A 8 -10.09 -32.26 12.19
C ILE A 8 -8.89 -32.87 11.47
N TYR A 9 -9.10 -33.21 10.22
CA TYR A 9 -8.04 -33.62 9.29
C TYR A 9 -7.79 -32.50 8.32
N LEU A 10 -6.53 -32.09 8.14
CA LEU A 10 -6.16 -31.04 7.18
C LEU A 10 -5.36 -31.64 6.02
N THR A 11 -5.63 -31.14 4.81
CA THR A 11 -4.90 -31.53 3.61
C THR A 11 -3.53 -30.86 3.62
N GLU A 12 -2.45 -31.64 3.60
CA GLU A 12 -1.08 -31.15 3.44
C GLU A 12 -0.85 -30.78 1.96
N PRO A 13 -0.51 -29.52 1.63
CA PRO A 13 -0.44 -29.05 0.24
C PRO A 13 0.59 -29.80 -0.63
N ALA A 14 1.74 -30.18 -0.04
CA ALA A 14 2.85 -30.80 -0.76
C ALA A 14 2.55 -32.25 -1.17
N THR A 15 1.90 -33.03 -0.31
CA THR A 15 1.66 -34.48 -0.48
C THR A 15 0.23 -34.79 -0.85
N ARG A 16 -0.72 -33.84 -0.70
CA ARG A 16 -2.17 -34.04 -0.80
C ARG A 16 -2.73 -35.11 0.14
N THR A 17 -2.02 -35.40 1.24
CA THR A 17 -2.47 -36.32 2.28
C THR A 17 -3.27 -35.58 3.35
N LEU A 18 -4.24 -36.27 3.95
CA LEU A 18 -5.03 -35.77 5.08
C LEU A 18 -4.31 -36.12 6.38
N VAL A 19 -3.93 -35.11 7.15
CA VAL A 19 -3.22 -35.27 8.43
C VAL A 19 -4.18 -34.97 9.58
N LEU A 20 -4.27 -35.86 10.57
CA LEU A 20 -5.03 -35.60 11.80
C LEU A 20 -4.36 -34.43 12.56
N SER A 21 -4.99 -33.27 12.52
CA SER A 21 -4.43 -32.01 13.07
C SER A 21 -4.98 -31.69 14.46
N ALA A 22 -6.20 -32.12 14.76
CA ALA A 22 -6.81 -31.93 16.08
C ALA A 22 -7.82 -33.07 16.34
N THR A 23 -7.95 -33.47 17.59
CA THR A 23 -8.98 -34.42 18.00
C THR A 23 -9.35 -34.23 19.47
N GLU A 24 -10.64 -34.42 19.74
CA GLU A 24 -11.21 -34.62 21.06
C GLU A 24 -11.92 -35.96 21.04
N GLY A 25 -11.60 -36.87 21.99
CA GLY A 25 -12.20 -38.19 22.09
C GLY A 25 -11.41 -39.33 21.41
N LEU A 26 -10.49 -39.08 20.47
CA LEU A 26 -9.53 -40.06 19.98
C LEU A 26 -8.18 -39.94 20.71
N ASN A 27 -7.26 -40.87 20.41
CA ASN A 27 -5.91 -40.85 20.98
C ASN A 27 -5.14 -39.57 20.60
N PRO A 28 -4.82 -38.69 21.56
CA PRO A 28 -4.10 -37.44 21.25
C PRO A 28 -2.68 -37.66 20.67
N ALA A 29 -2.05 -38.81 20.98
CA ALA A 29 -0.73 -39.15 20.45
C ALA A 29 -0.73 -39.44 18.93
N ALA A 30 -1.91 -39.54 18.31
CA ALA A 30 -2.11 -39.72 16.87
C ALA A 30 -2.05 -38.37 16.07
N ILE A 31 -2.17 -37.23 16.75
CA ILE A 31 -2.11 -35.92 16.14
C ILE A 31 -0.75 -35.72 15.45
N GLY A 32 -0.76 -35.26 14.20
CA GLY A 32 0.41 -35.02 13.35
C GLY A 32 1.04 -36.31 12.77
N LYS A 33 0.73 -37.51 13.33
CA LYS A 33 1.31 -38.79 12.92
C LYS A 33 0.43 -39.58 11.97
N VAL A 34 -0.89 -39.50 12.13
CA VAL A 34 -1.83 -40.22 11.27
C VAL A 34 -2.00 -39.42 9.97
N ARG A 35 -1.64 -40.07 8.88
CA ARG A 35 -1.72 -39.57 7.52
C ARG A 35 -2.57 -40.50 6.68
N LEU A 36 -3.52 -39.98 5.95
CA LEU A 36 -4.43 -40.69 5.09
C LEU A 36 -4.29 -40.17 3.65
N ASP A 37 -4.21 -41.09 2.71
CA ASP A 37 -4.35 -40.72 1.30
C ASP A 37 -5.76 -40.21 1.04
N SER A 38 -5.89 -39.28 0.08
CA SER A 38 -7.18 -38.66 -0.27
C SER A 38 -8.28 -39.67 -0.66
N GLU A 39 -7.94 -40.93 -0.91
CA GLU A 39 -8.90 -41.98 -1.22
C GLU A 39 -9.11 -43.00 -0.08
N GLN A 40 -8.42 -42.84 1.05
CA GLN A 40 -8.45 -43.82 2.12
C GLN A 40 -9.56 -43.57 3.15
N GLY A 41 -10.39 -44.61 3.40
CA GLY A 41 -11.40 -44.58 4.42
C GLY A 41 -12.56 -43.63 4.14
N LEU A 42 -13.39 -43.38 5.17
CA LEU A 42 -14.49 -42.45 5.09
C LEU A 42 -14.03 -40.99 5.03
N VAL A 43 -12.94 -40.66 5.71
CA VAL A 43 -12.36 -39.32 5.72
C VAL A 43 -11.87 -38.95 4.33
N GLY A 44 -11.14 -39.82 3.65
CA GLY A 44 -10.70 -39.64 2.28
C GLY A 44 -11.88 -39.56 1.30
N LEU A 45 -12.94 -40.32 1.52
CA LEU A 45 -14.15 -40.23 0.70
C LEU A 45 -14.82 -38.85 0.80
N VAL A 46 -14.95 -38.30 2.02
CA VAL A 46 -15.46 -36.93 2.23
C VAL A 46 -14.60 -35.88 1.49
N ALA A 47 -13.28 -36.01 1.59
CA ALA A 47 -12.36 -35.11 0.95
C ALA A 47 -12.47 -35.15 -0.58
N THR A 48 -12.61 -36.34 -1.15
CA THR A 48 -12.63 -36.56 -2.61
C THR A 48 -13.99 -36.18 -3.22
N SER A 49 -15.11 -36.53 -2.53
CA SER A 49 -16.44 -36.22 -3.01
C SER A 49 -16.82 -34.76 -2.79
N SER A 50 -16.13 -34.06 -1.86
CA SER A 50 -16.49 -32.71 -1.39
C SER A 50 -17.94 -32.63 -0.88
N GLU A 51 -18.49 -33.73 -0.38
CA GLU A 51 -19.86 -33.87 0.14
C GLU A 51 -19.86 -34.42 1.56
N PRO A 52 -20.83 -34.04 2.41
CA PRO A 52 -21.01 -34.66 3.74
C PRO A 52 -21.34 -36.14 3.65
N ILE A 53 -20.64 -36.97 4.44
CA ILE A 53 -20.92 -38.38 4.56
C ILE A 53 -21.46 -38.69 5.96
N ASN A 54 -22.68 -39.20 6.02
CA ASN A 54 -23.40 -39.55 7.25
C ASN A 54 -23.70 -41.04 7.29
N ALA A 55 -22.83 -41.79 7.97
CA ALA A 55 -22.95 -43.23 8.08
C ALA A 55 -23.53 -43.64 9.46
N ARG A 56 -24.59 -44.44 9.46
CA ARG A 56 -25.20 -44.94 10.69
C ARG A 56 -24.26 -45.87 11.48
N ASP A 57 -23.51 -46.69 10.78
CA ASP A 57 -22.50 -47.63 11.30
C ASP A 57 -21.30 -47.62 10.37
N ALA A 58 -20.26 -46.92 10.78
CA ALA A 58 -19.05 -46.71 9.98
C ALA A 58 -18.38 -48.08 9.61
N ALA A 59 -18.34 -49.02 10.55
CA ALA A 59 -17.69 -50.31 10.35
C ALA A 59 -18.33 -51.14 9.24
N ARG A 60 -19.62 -50.90 8.90
CA ARG A 60 -20.34 -51.60 7.82
C ARG A 60 -20.23 -50.87 6.47
N HIS A 61 -19.61 -49.72 6.44
CA HIS A 61 -19.48 -48.97 5.19
C HIS A 61 -18.39 -49.58 4.29
N PRO A 62 -18.61 -49.77 2.97
CA PRO A 62 -17.67 -50.44 2.08
C PRO A 62 -16.27 -49.80 2.01
N ARG A 63 -16.20 -48.47 2.28
CA ARG A 63 -14.95 -47.70 2.29
C ARG A 63 -14.38 -47.53 3.68
N PHE A 64 -14.92 -48.19 4.71
CA PHE A 64 -14.38 -48.09 6.05
C PHE A 64 -12.98 -48.69 6.14
N LYS A 65 -12.07 -47.99 6.79
CA LYS A 65 -10.73 -48.46 7.08
C LYS A 65 -10.39 -48.12 8.53
N LEU A 66 -10.17 -49.13 9.35
CA LEU A 66 -9.76 -48.96 10.73
C LEU A 66 -8.33 -48.42 10.81
N ILE A 67 -8.11 -47.42 11.66
CA ILE A 67 -6.79 -46.84 11.96
C ILE A 67 -6.47 -47.14 13.44
N PRO A 68 -5.75 -48.21 13.75
CA PRO A 68 -5.54 -48.68 15.13
C PRO A 68 -4.87 -47.61 16.03
N GLN A 69 -4.08 -46.73 15.43
CA GLN A 69 -3.38 -45.66 16.17
C GLN A 69 -4.32 -44.57 16.73
N CYS A 70 -5.53 -44.41 16.14
CA CYS A 70 -6.50 -43.42 16.54
C CYS A 70 -7.37 -43.87 17.72
N GLY A 71 -7.55 -45.20 17.94
CA GLY A 71 -8.45 -45.74 18.96
C GLY A 71 -9.93 -45.54 18.59
N GLU A 72 -10.28 -45.73 17.31
CA GLU A 72 -11.63 -45.46 16.78
C GLU A 72 -12.55 -46.70 16.82
N GLU A 73 -12.06 -47.84 17.32
CA GLU A 73 -12.78 -49.12 17.36
C GLU A 73 -14.15 -49.07 18.04
N PRO A 74 -14.38 -48.23 19.12
CA PRO A 74 -15.65 -48.20 19.80
C PRO A 74 -16.73 -47.40 19.08
N TYR A 75 -16.37 -46.61 18.06
CA TYR A 75 -17.27 -45.61 17.46
C TYR A 75 -17.95 -46.14 16.18
N HIS A 76 -19.28 -46.13 16.18
CA HIS A 76 -20.10 -46.64 15.08
C HIS A 76 -20.72 -45.53 14.23
N GLY A 77 -21.37 -44.53 14.86
CA GLY A 77 -21.95 -43.40 14.14
C GLY A 77 -20.86 -42.44 13.61
N PHE A 78 -20.91 -42.15 12.32
CA PHE A 78 -19.93 -41.28 11.65
C PHE A 78 -20.64 -40.16 10.86
N LEU A 79 -20.18 -38.94 11.04
CA LEU A 79 -20.51 -37.81 10.15
C LEU A 79 -19.21 -37.07 9.82
N GLY A 80 -18.83 -37.05 8.56
CA GLY A 80 -17.71 -36.29 8.03
C GLY A 80 -18.20 -35.20 7.12
N VAL A 81 -17.64 -33.99 7.24
CA VAL A 81 -18.00 -32.81 6.45
C VAL A 81 -16.73 -32.17 5.88
N PRO A 82 -16.68 -31.86 4.58
CA PRO A 82 -15.51 -31.23 3.99
C PRO A 82 -15.37 -29.76 4.41
N VAL A 83 -14.14 -29.33 4.66
CA VAL A 83 -13.77 -27.93 4.86
C VAL A 83 -13.34 -27.39 3.51
N ILE A 84 -14.19 -26.58 2.88
CA ILE A 84 -13.98 -26.11 1.50
C ILE A 84 -13.74 -24.61 1.50
N HIS A 85 -12.68 -24.18 0.77
CA HIS A 85 -12.43 -22.78 0.48
C HIS A 85 -12.18 -22.59 -1.02
N ARG A 86 -12.92 -21.70 -1.67
CA ARG A 86 -12.78 -21.41 -3.12
C ARG A 86 -12.82 -22.64 -4.05
N GLY A 87 -13.60 -23.65 -3.67
CA GLY A 87 -13.73 -24.89 -4.44
C GLY A 87 -12.64 -25.94 -4.17
N GLU A 88 -11.69 -25.67 -3.28
CA GLU A 88 -10.65 -26.60 -2.86
C GLU A 88 -10.97 -27.16 -1.47
N THR A 89 -10.81 -28.47 -1.27
CA THR A 89 -10.99 -29.13 0.03
C THR A 89 -9.72 -28.99 0.86
N LEU A 90 -9.77 -28.10 1.86
CA LEU A 90 -8.66 -27.85 2.79
C LEU A 90 -8.52 -28.91 3.87
N GLY A 91 -9.57 -29.70 4.10
CA GLY A 91 -9.61 -30.73 5.13
C GLY A 91 -11.00 -31.31 5.34
N VAL A 92 -11.16 -32.07 6.41
CA VAL A 92 -12.41 -32.75 6.79
C VAL A 92 -12.62 -32.62 8.30
N ILE A 93 -13.82 -32.23 8.72
CA ILE A 93 -14.26 -32.32 10.11
C ILE A 93 -15.06 -33.60 10.27
N VAL A 94 -14.71 -34.39 11.29
CA VAL A 94 -15.34 -35.68 11.59
C VAL A 94 -15.91 -35.64 12.99
N VAL A 95 -17.16 -36.10 13.16
CA VAL A 95 -17.72 -36.39 14.46
C VAL A 95 -18.19 -37.85 14.51
N GLN A 96 -17.89 -38.52 15.63
CA GLN A 96 -18.22 -39.96 15.81
C GLN A 96 -18.93 -40.19 17.13
N GLN A 97 -19.60 -41.29 17.20
CA GLN A 97 -20.37 -41.68 18.37
C GLN A 97 -20.36 -43.21 18.55
N VAL A 98 -20.32 -43.66 19.81
CA VAL A 98 -20.37 -45.09 20.17
C VAL A 98 -21.71 -45.72 19.76
N LYS A 99 -22.80 -44.96 19.81
CA LYS A 99 -24.12 -45.46 19.44
C LYS A 99 -24.26 -45.59 17.92
N VAL A 100 -24.81 -46.74 17.48
CA VAL A 100 -25.19 -46.97 16.07
C VAL A 100 -26.41 -46.10 15.73
N ARG A 101 -26.16 -44.93 15.18
CA ARG A 101 -27.23 -44.00 14.74
C ARG A 101 -26.78 -43.14 13.55
N ARG A 102 -27.77 -42.67 12.77
CA ARG A 102 -27.54 -41.65 11.75
C ARG A 102 -27.75 -40.26 12.35
N TYR A 103 -26.87 -39.32 12.04
CA TYR A 103 -27.05 -37.91 12.45
C TYR A 103 -28.21 -37.27 11.72
N ARG A 104 -28.94 -36.36 12.37
CA ARG A 104 -30.06 -35.62 11.77
C ARG A 104 -29.58 -34.60 10.78
N ASP A 105 -30.45 -34.17 9.87
CA ASP A 105 -30.12 -33.12 8.88
C ASP A 105 -29.71 -31.82 9.55
N THR A 106 -30.27 -31.47 10.71
CA THR A 106 -29.87 -30.32 11.52
C THR A 106 -28.44 -30.43 12.05
N ASP A 107 -27.99 -31.63 12.40
CA ASP A 107 -26.63 -31.91 12.87
C ASP A 107 -25.64 -31.75 11.69
N VAL A 108 -26.04 -32.23 10.50
CA VAL A 108 -25.25 -32.09 9.25
C VAL A 108 -25.13 -30.61 8.89
N ALA A 109 -26.23 -29.86 8.85
CA ALA A 109 -26.24 -28.42 8.53
C ALA A 109 -25.38 -27.61 9.50
N PHE A 110 -25.44 -27.94 10.80
CA PHE A 110 -24.61 -27.30 11.82
C PHE A 110 -23.10 -27.53 11.54
N LEU A 111 -22.72 -28.80 11.27
CA LEU A 111 -21.31 -29.14 11.03
C LEU A 111 -20.80 -28.54 9.72
N VAL A 112 -21.64 -28.45 8.69
CA VAL A 112 -21.32 -27.75 7.43
C VAL A 112 -21.06 -26.27 7.67
N THR A 113 -21.91 -25.61 8.48
CA THR A 113 -21.72 -24.19 8.83
C THR A 113 -20.41 -23.98 9.58
N LEU A 114 -20.09 -24.85 10.53
CA LEU A 114 -18.83 -24.80 11.27
C LEU A 114 -17.62 -25.02 10.35
N ALA A 115 -17.72 -25.96 9.41
CA ALA A 115 -16.66 -26.23 8.43
C ALA A 115 -16.41 -25.01 7.52
N ALA A 116 -17.47 -24.32 7.09
CA ALA A 116 -17.34 -23.11 6.29
C ALA A 116 -16.66 -21.96 7.05
N GLN A 117 -16.96 -21.78 8.35
CA GLN A 117 -16.28 -20.79 9.19
C GLN A 117 -14.81 -21.13 9.41
N LEU A 118 -14.50 -22.40 9.71
CA LEU A 118 -13.13 -22.89 9.89
C LEU A 118 -12.30 -22.78 8.61
N ALA A 119 -12.90 -22.90 7.44
CA ALA A 119 -12.19 -22.77 6.17
C ALA A 119 -11.51 -21.41 6.03
N GLY A 120 -12.18 -20.32 6.42
CA GLY A 120 -11.61 -18.98 6.45
C GLY A 120 -10.42 -18.86 7.42
N ILE A 121 -10.60 -19.37 8.64
CA ILE A 121 -9.57 -19.35 9.69
C ILE A 121 -8.33 -20.18 9.28
N ILE A 122 -8.54 -21.37 8.71
CA ILE A 122 -7.45 -22.24 8.24
C ILE A 122 -6.68 -21.57 7.10
N THR A 123 -7.39 -20.91 6.18
CA THR A 123 -6.74 -20.20 5.07
C THR A 123 -5.93 -19.03 5.59
N LEU A 124 -6.46 -18.26 6.53
CA LEU A 124 -5.75 -17.16 7.18
C LEU A 124 -4.51 -17.67 7.94
N ALA A 125 -4.67 -18.73 8.74
CA ALA A 125 -3.58 -19.36 9.50
C ALA A 125 -2.47 -19.93 8.58
N ARG A 126 -2.83 -20.46 7.41
CA ARG A 126 -1.87 -20.90 6.38
C ARG A 126 -1.15 -19.74 5.73
N ALA A 127 -1.87 -18.65 5.45
CA ALA A 127 -1.31 -17.46 4.82
C ALA A 127 -0.39 -16.67 5.77
N SER A 128 -0.71 -16.66 7.07
CA SER A 128 0.06 -15.94 8.10
C SER A 128 1.24 -16.75 8.66
N GLY A 129 1.36 -18.05 8.33
CA GLY A 129 2.41 -18.92 8.88
C GLY A 129 2.37 -19.09 10.42
N THR A 130 1.32 -18.58 11.08
CA THR A 130 1.23 -18.48 12.55
C THR A 130 0.95 -19.81 13.26
N VAL A 131 0.52 -20.85 12.54
CA VAL A 131 0.20 -22.15 13.14
C VAL A 131 0.80 -23.26 12.29
N ASP A 132 1.68 -24.08 12.88
CA ASP A 132 2.10 -25.35 12.30
C ASP A 132 0.94 -26.34 12.42
N LEU A 133 0.11 -26.40 11.38
CA LEU A 133 -1.10 -27.24 11.34
C LEU A 133 -0.79 -28.74 11.18
N PHE A 134 0.47 -29.12 10.94
CA PHE A 134 0.87 -30.49 10.62
C PHE A 134 1.85 -31.15 11.61
N GLY A 135 2.32 -30.38 12.60
CA GLY A 135 3.07 -30.89 13.77
C GLY A 135 4.19 -31.85 13.45
N ALA A 136 5.17 -31.49 12.62
CA ALA A 136 6.48 -32.09 12.61
C ALA A 136 7.42 -31.45 11.55
N HIS A 137 8.18 -30.45 11.94
CA HIS A 137 9.63 -30.36 11.66
C HIS A 137 10.21 -29.27 12.58
N PRO A 138 11.14 -29.57 13.47
CA PRO A 138 11.91 -28.57 14.17
C PRO A 138 12.96 -28.02 13.21
N GLY A 139 12.65 -26.92 12.53
CA GLY A 139 13.61 -26.27 11.68
C GLY A 139 12.97 -25.57 10.49
N GLN A 140 12.43 -24.40 10.73
CA GLN A 140 12.20 -23.23 9.88
C GLN A 140 10.79 -22.68 10.07
N GLN A 141 10.60 -21.95 11.17
CA GLN A 141 9.56 -20.93 11.24
C GLN A 141 9.97 -19.86 10.21
N GLU A 142 9.24 -19.76 9.11
CA GLU A 142 9.25 -18.53 8.30
C GLU A 142 8.61 -17.46 9.17
N ASN A 143 9.44 -16.62 9.81
CA ASN A 143 9.01 -15.47 10.59
C ASN A 143 8.57 -14.36 9.64
N CYS A 144 7.45 -14.57 8.93
CA CYS A 144 6.81 -13.55 8.11
C CYS A 144 5.80 -12.79 8.97
N VAL A 145 5.93 -11.47 8.97
CA VAL A 145 5.08 -10.54 9.72
C VAL A 145 4.39 -9.63 8.73
N ASP A 146 3.07 -9.62 8.76
CA ASP A 146 2.31 -8.63 7.98
C ASP A 146 2.48 -7.26 8.63
N ALA A 147 2.72 -6.24 7.81
CA ALA A 147 2.91 -4.86 8.19
C ALA A 147 2.12 -3.96 7.22
N ILE A 148 2.27 -2.66 7.31
CA ILE A 148 1.69 -1.72 6.36
C ILE A 148 2.76 -1.31 5.35
N ALA A 149 2.43 -1.33 4.06
CA ALA A 149 3.31 -0.83 3.01
C ALA A 149 3.55 0.68 3.19
N GLY A 150 4.78 1.06 3.51
CA GLY A 150 5.20 2.47 3.65
C GLY A 150 5.73 3.03 2.34
N ALA A 151 6.77 2.39 1.79
CA ALA A 151 7.34 2.73 0.49
C ALA A 151 7.60 1.45 -0.32
N PRO A 152 7.35 1.47 -1.66
CA PRO A 152 7.47 0.29 -2.50
C PRO A 152 8.94 -0.12 -2.68
N GLY A 153 9.15 -1.40 -2.95
CA GLY A 153 10.46 -2.00 -3.20
C GLY A 153 10.74 -3.21 -2.32
N VAL A 154 11.82 -3.90 -2.64
CA VAL A 154 12.33 -5.04 -1.86
C VAL A 154 13.69 -4.67 -1.27
N ALA A 155 13.90 -4.94 0.01
CA ALA A 155 15.19 -4.80 0.66
C ALA A 155 15.57 -6.07 1.40
N LEU A 156 16.85 -6.40 1.34
CA LEU A 156 17.47 -7.47 2.11
C LEU A 156 18.70 -6.90 2.82
N GLY A 157 18.75 -7.10 4.13
CA GLY A 157 19.84 -6.54 4.91
C GLY A 157 19.85 -6.93 6.37
N VAL A 158 20.64 -6.23 7.15
CA VAL A 158 20.76 -6.45 8.60
C VAL A 158 20.03 -5.36 9.36
N GLY A 159 19.20 -5.75 10.31
CA GLY A 159 18.47 -4.83 11.17
C GLY A 159 19.41 -4.07 12.11
N VAL A 160 19.29 -2.75 12.10
CA VAL A 160 19.96 -1.87 13.05
C VAL A 160 18.89 -1.05 13.76
N VAL A 161 18.68 -1.35 15.03
CA VAL A 161 17.65 -0.68 15.83
C VAL A 161 18.15 0.69 16.27
N ALA A 162 17.46 1.74 15.85
CA ALA A 162 17.63 3.06 16.39
C ALA A 162 17.03 3.10 17.82
N TYR A 163 17.84 2.74 18.81
CA TYR A 163 17.40 2.90 20.19
C TYR A 163 17.29 4.38 20.50
N SER A 164 16.12 4.80 20.97
CA SER A 164 15.98 6.10 21.61
C SER A 164 16.83 6.07 22.89
N PRO A 165 17.82 6.98 23.06
CA PRO A 165 18.55 7.02 24.33
C PRO A 165 17.57 7.36 25.43
N ALA A 166 17.60 6.58 26.51
CA ALA A 166 16.83 6.70 27.75
C ALA A 166 15.41 7.28 27.59
N GLU A 167 14.41 6.49 27.91
CA GLU A 167 13.02 6.97 27.99
C GLU A 167 12.98 8.22 28.85
N LEU A 168 12.51 9.33 28.31
CA LEU A 168 12.39 10.61 29.01
C LEU A 168 11.68 10.41 30.37
N GLU A 169 10.68 9.53 30.36
CA GLU A 169 9.84 9.15 31.49
C GLU A 169 10.63 8.42 32.63
N SER A 170 11.76 7.79 32.30
CA SER A 170 12.59 7.06 33.28
C SER A 170 13.63 7.92 34.01
N ILE A 171 13.76 9.20 33.65
CA ILE A 171 14.76 10.11 34.23
C ILE A 171 14.32 10.51 35.65
N PRO A 172 15.10 10.20 36.71
CA PRO A 172 14.75 10.59 38.07
C PRO A 172 15.04 12.06 38.32
N ASP A 173 14.32 12.66 39.30
CA ASP A 173 14.68 13.97 39.84
C ASP A 173 15.96 13.89 40.64
N ARG A 174 16.82 14.88 40.45
CA ARG A 174 18.07 15.03 41.23
C ARG A 174 18.31 16.50 41.53
N VAL A 175 18.78 16.75 42.74
CA VAL A 175 19.23 18.11 43.13
C VAL A 175 20.59 18.36 42.45
N PRO A 176 20.73 19.44 41.66
CA PRO A 176 21.98 19.77 41.00
C PRO A 176 23.04 20.23 42.01
N GLN A 177 24.28 19.85 41.80
CA GLN A 177 25.40 20.35 42.62
C GLN A 177 25.71 21.82 42.30
N ASP A 178 25.58 22.19 41.03
CA ASP A 178 25.73 23.55 40.52
C ASP A 178 24.68 23.85 39.47
N PRO A 179 23.62 24.62 39.78
CA PRO A 179 22.58 24.98 38.84
C PRO A 179 23.08 25.73 37.57
N ARG A 180 24.15 26.52 37.71
CA ARG A 180 24.73 27.24 36.56
C ARG A 180 25.46 26.31 35.61
N ALA A 181 26.12 25.28 36.13
CA ALA A 181 26.75 24.27 35.30
C ALA A 181 25.71 23.43 34.56
N GLU A 182 24.59 23.08 35.18
CA GLU A 182 23.45 22.39 34.53
C GLU A 182 22.80 23.24 33.44
N GLU A 183 22.59 24.54 33.69
CA GLU A 183 22.08 25.49 32.70
C GLU A 183 23.02 25.59 31.49
N ALA A 184 24.32 25.70 31.71
CA ALA A 184 25.32 25.76 30.67
C ALA A 184 25.33 24.44 29.81
N ALA A 185 25.23 23.28 30.47
CA ALA A 185 25.13 22.00 29.81
C ALA A 185 23.86 21.88 28.98
N PHE A 186 22.73 22.34 29.51
CA PHE A 186 21.45 22.36 28.77
C PHE A 186 21.53 23.22 27.51
N HIS A 187 22.01 24.46 27.62
CA HIS A 187 22.20 25.34 26.46
C HIS A 187 23.15 24.73 25.42
N ALA A 188 24.23 24.07 25.87
CA ALA A 188 25.16 23.40 24.97
C ALA A 188 24.48 22.22 24.22
N ALA A 189 23.62 21.45 24.91
CA ALA A 189 22.85 20.36 24.29
C ALA A 189 21.82 20.86 23.27
N VAL A 190 21.06 21.91 23.62
CA VAL A 190 20.11 22.56 22.69
C VAL A 190 20.82 23.07 21.44
N ASN A 191 21.95 23.78 21.60
CA ASN A 191 22.71 24.31 20.46
C ASN A 191 23.25 23.18 19.55
N LYS A 192 23.66 22.03 20.10
CA LYS A 192 24.05 20.88 19.29
C LYS A 192 22.90 20.36 18.47
N VAL A 193 21.72 20.14 19.06
CA VAL A 193 20.52 19.68 18.36
C VAL A 193 20.10 20.65 17.25
N VAL A 194 20.09 21.95 17.52
CA VAL A 194 19.77 22.99 16.52
C VAL A 194 20.75 22.94 15.34
N ASN A 195 22.06 22.78 15.63
CA ASN A 195 23.07 22.68 14.57
C ASN A 195 22.96 21.39 13.76
N GLU A 196 22.60 20.27 14.39
CA GLU A 196 22.31 19.01 13.71
C GLU A 196 21.13 19.14 12.78
N LEU A 197 20.02 19.74 13.24
CA LEU A 197 18.83 19.99 12.42
C LEU A 197 19.13 20.86 11.19
N ARG A 198 19.90 21.92 11.35
CA ARG A 198 20.32 22.80 10.25
C ARG A 198 21.29 22.13 9.26
N ARG A 199 22.20 21.26 9.75
CA ARG A 199 23.05 20.46 8.88
C ARG A 199 22.26 19.48 8.06
N LEU A 200 21.30 18.76 8.66
CA LEU A 200 20.41 17.86 7.97
C LEU A 200 19.59 18.57 6.89
N GLN A 201 19.10 19.76 7.18
CA GLN A 201 18.45 20.61 6.18
C GLN A 201 19.37 20.90 4.97
N THR A 202 20.68 21.12 5.21
CA THR A 202 21.65 21.44 4.15
C THR A 202 22.08 20.19 3.37
N ASP A 203 22.33 19.08 4.05
CA ASP A 203 22.88 17.85 3.46
C ASP A 203 21.80 17.08 2.66
N ILE A 204 20.55 17.10 3.14
CA ILE A 204 19.41 16.46 2.50
C ILE A 204 18.67 17.44 1.56
N GLY A 205 18.84 18.74 1.75
CA GLY A 205 18.15 19.80 1.00
C GLY A 205 18.43 19.85 -0.50
N SER A 206 19.49 19.18 -0.98
CA SER A 206 19.71 18.97 -2.42
C SER A 206 18.83 17.88 -3.04
N THR A 207 18.18 17.05 -2.19
CA THR A 207 17.35 15.91 -2.59
C THR A 207 15.87 16.12 -2.22
N LEU A 208 15.58 17.07 -1.32
CA LEU A 208 14.24 17.39 -0.82
C LEU A 208 13.70 18.71 -1.41
N LEU A 209 12.38 18.79 -1.49
CA LEU A 209 11.70 20.03 -1.83
C LEU A 209 11.81 21.07 -0.68
N PRO A 210 11.72 22.40 -0.96
CA PRO A 210 11.90 23.45 0.04
C PRO A 210 11.01 23.31 1.28
N GLU A 211 9.85 22.68 1.16
CA GLU A 211 8.88 22.50 2.24
C GLU A 211 9.29 21.42 3.23
N ASP A 212 9.91 20.35 2.77
CA ASP A 212 10.47 19.31 3.66
C ASP A 212 11.67 19.85 4.44
N GLY A 213 12.37 20.83 3.86
CA GLY A 213 13.40 21.61 4.56
C GLY A 213 12.83 22.54 5.66
N ALA A 214 11.60 23.04 5.47
CA ALA A 214 10.94 23.90 6.45
C ALA A 214 10.59 23.17 7.75
N LEU A 215 10.38 21.85 7.72
CA LEU A 215 10.15 21.05 8.91
C LEU A 215 11.36 21.06 9.85
N PHE A 216 12.58 20.92 9.30
CA PHE A 216 13.82 20.98 10.11
C PHE A 216 14.03 22.34 10.74
N GLU A 217 13.69 23.42 10.00
CA GLU A 217 13.77 24.78 10.54
C GLU A 217 12.72 24.99 11.63
N ALA A 218 11.49 24.51 11.45
CA ALA A 218 10.45 24.58 12.48
C ALA A 218 10.86 23.82 13.75
N LEU A 219 11.43 22.63 13.64
CA LEU A 219 11.96 21.88 14.78
C LEU A 219 13.14 22.61 15.45
N ALA A 220 14.03 23.22 14.67
CA ALA A 220 15.12 24.03 15.20
C ALA A 220 14.60 25.29 15.93
N MET A 221 13.54 25.92 15.42
CA MET A 221 12.87 27.06 16.09
C MET A 221 12.18 26.63 17.40
N ILE A 222 11.53 25.47 17.43
CA ILE A 222 10.93 24.93 18.66
C ILE A 222 12.03 24.60 19.69
N ALA A 223 13.15 23.98 19.26
CA ALA A 223 14.27 23.65 20.12
C ALA A 223 14.91 24.86 20.79
N SER A 224 15.05 25.94 20.03
CA SER A 224 15.66 27.22 20.49
C SER A 224 14.64 28.22 21.02
N GLY A 225 13.36 27.91 20.98
CA GLY A 225 12.29 28.81 21.39
C GLY A 225 12.28 29.10 22.88
N ASP A 226 11.98 30.36 23.23
CA ASP A 226 11.96 30.83 24.63
C ASP A 226 11.07 29.96 25.54
N MET A 227 9.96 29.45 25.01
CA MET A 227 9.05 28.57 25.76
C MET A 227 9.76 27.34 26.34
N LEU A 228 10.47 26.57 25.50
CA LEU A 228 11.17 25.35 25.94
C LEU A 228 12.37 25.69 26.82
N VAL A 229 13.17 26.66 26.38
CA VAL A 229 14.43 27.04 27.01
C VAL A 229 14.19 27.67 28.36
N GLU A 230 13.36 28.73 28.44
CA GLU A 230 13.11 29.45 29.72
C GLU A 230 12.41 28.57 30.75
N ALA A 231 11.43 27.73 30.31
CA ALA A 231 10.73 26.85 31.24
C ALA A 231 11.67 25.76 31.83
N THR A 232 12.58 25.22 31.00
CA THR A 232 13.56 24.24 31.49
C THR A 232 14.58 24.89 32.44
N VAL A 233 15.11 26.07 32.08
CA VAL A 233 16.05 26.83 32.94
C VAL A 233 15.39 27.22 34.23
N ALA A 234 14.14 27.67 34.24
CA ALA A 234 13.41 27.98 35.47
C ALA A 234 13.32 26.77 36.44
N ARG A 235 13.10 25.54 35.89
CA ARG A 235 13.10 24.31 36.69
C ARG A 235 14.48 23.93 37.19
N ILE A 236 15.55 24.17 36.45
CA ILE A 236 16.92 23.97 36.89
C ILE A 236 17.20 24.87 38.09
N HIS A 237 16.84 26.14 38.01
CA HIS A 237 17.00 27.08 39.16
C HIS A 237 16.05 26.76 40.32
N ALA A 238 14.92 26.10 40.07
CA ALA A 238 14.02 25.61 41.11
C ALA A 238 14.56 24.35 41.85
N GLY A 239 15.69 23.81 41.43
CA GLY A 239 16.42 22.74 42.15
C GLY A 239 16.34 21.36 41.51
N ASN A 240 15.97 21.24 40.21
CA ASN A 240 16.10 19.99 39.45
C ASN A 240 17.32 20.06 38.51
N TRP A 241 18.01 18.94 38.29
CA TRP A 241 19.10 18.86 37.32
C TRP A 241 18.59 18.94 35.87
N ALA A 242 19.44 19.28 34.91
CA ALA A 242 19.04 19.57 33.55
C ALA A 242 18.22 18.45 32.88
N PRO A 243 18.54 17.15 32.97
CA PRO A 243 17.71 16.07 32.41
C PRO A 243 16.31 15.96 33.04
N GLY A 244 16.19 16.09 34.38
CA GLY A 244 14.90 16.05 35.06
C GLY A 244 14.03 17.27 34.73
N ALA A 245 14.65 18.46 34.71
CA ALA A 245 13.99 19.71 34.34
C ALA A 245 13.47 19.67 32.87
N LEU A 246 14.25 19.09 31.98
CA LEU A 246 13.85 18.88 30.58
C LEU A 246 12.65 17.92 30.47
N ARG A 247 12.71 16.76 31.15
CA ARG A 247 11.58 15.81 31.22
C ARG A 247 10.30 16.53 31.62
N ASP A 248 10.30 17.20 32.75
CA ASP A 248 9.11 17.89 33.30
C ASP A 248 8.57 18.97 32.35
N THR A 249 9.45 19.61 31.59
CA THR A 249 9.08 20.62 30.61
C THR A 249 8.43 19.98 29.37
N ILE A 250 9.03 18.94 28.85
CA ILE A 250 8.54 18.20 27.68
C ILE A 250 7.17 17.55 27.99
N ASP A 251 7.04 16.90 29.14
CA ASP A 251 5.78 16.27 29.55
C ASP A 251 4.67 17.31 29.69
N GLN A 252 4.95 18.45 30.33
CA GLN A 252 3.95 19.51 30.47
C GLN A 252 3.48 20.02 29.09
N TYR A 253 4.37 20.24 28.15
CA TYR A 253 3.99 20.73 26.82
C TYR A 253 3.31 19.65 26.00
N ALA A 254 3.83 18.42 26.01
CA ALA A 254 3.22 17.30 25.32
C ALA A 254 1.78 17.06 25.82
N ASP A 255 1.55 17.12 27.13
CA ASP A 255 0.22 16.97 27.72
C ASP A 255 -0.73 18.12 27.35
N GLN A 256 -0.22 19.35 27.28
CA GLN A 256 -1.00 20.50 26.80
C GLN A 256 -1.45 20.31 25.35
N PHE A 257 -0.56 19.84 24.48
CA PHE A 257 -0.90 19.54 23.08
C PHE A 257 -1.82 18.32 22.94
N MET A 258 -1.65 17.30 23.80
CA MET A 258 -2.54 16.13 23.84
C MET A 258 -3.94 16.45 24.36
N ALA A 259 -4.11 17.46 25.20
CA ALA A 259 -5.40 17.91 25.73
C ALA A 259 -6.22 18.73 24.70
N ILE A 260 -5.61 19.15 23.62
CA ILE A 260 -6.28 19.85 22.52
C ILE A 260 -6.97 18.79 21.66
N GLU A 261 -8.22 18.99 21.29
CA GLU A 261 -8.98 18.03 20.45
C GLU A 261 -8.50 17.94 19.00
N ASP A 262 -7.47 18.68 18.65
CA ASP A 262 -6.88 18.83 17.33
C ASP A 262 -5.84 17.71 17.04
N ALA A 263 -6.00 16.96 15.96
CA ALA A 263 -5.15 15.82 15.61
C ALA A 263 -3.72 16.25 15.19
N TYR A 264 -3.58 17.42 14.55
CA TYR A 264 -2.29 18.00 14.15
C TYR A 264 -1.46 18.42 15.38
N LEU A 265 -2.09 19.05 16.35
CA LEU A 265 -1.41 19.45 17.59
C LEU A 265 -1.05 18.23 18.43
N ARG A 266 -1.81 17.12 18.37
CA ARG A 266 -1.42 15.85 18.98
C ARG A 266 -0.20 15.22 18.30
N GLU A 267 -0.06 15.38 16.98
CA GLU A 267 1.14 14.94 16.25
C GLU A 267 2.36 15.80 16.64
N ARG A 268 2.16 17.10 16.86
CA ARG A 268 3.20 18.00 17.40
C ARG A 268 3.65 17.65 18.82
N ALA A 269 2.78 17.07 19.64
CA ALA A 269 3.18 16.53 20.95
C ALA A 269 4.25 15.44 20.80
N ARG A 270 4.19 14.64 19.75
CA ARG A 270 5.23 13.64 19.43
C ARG A 270 6.54 14.28 19.03
N ASP A 271 6.48 15.27 18.14
CA ASP A 271 7.66 16.05 17.70
C ASP A 271 8.39 16.69 18.90
N ILE A 272 7.64 17.21 19.86
CA ILE A 272 8.18 17.81 21.08
C ILE A 272 8.85 16.74 21.97
N ARG A 273 8.25 15.56 22.12
CA ARG A 273 8.87 14.45 22.86
C ARG A 273 10.15 13.97 22.19
N ASP A 274 10.15 13.85 20.85
CA ASP A 274 11.35 13.50 20.09
C ASP A 274 12.47 14.51 20.23
N LEU A 275 12.12 15.79 20.21
CA LEU A 275 13.06 16.87 20.44
C LEU A 275 13.65 16.80 21.85
N GLY A 276 12.80 16.54 22.87
CA GLY A 276 13.22 16.31 24.24
C GLY A 276 14.19 15.16 24.42
N ARG A 277 13.91 14.01 23.78
CA ARG A 277 14.79 12.82 23.77
C ARG A 277 16.16 13.12 23.16
N ARG A 278 16.22 13.96 22.12
CA ARG A 278 17.48 14.37 21.46
C ARG A 278 18.32 15.28 22.35
N ILE A 279 17.70 16.27 22.96
CA ILE A 279 18.38 17.15 23.90
C ILE A 279 18.91 16.32 25.07
N LEU A 280 18.11 15.38 25.57
CA LEU A 280 18.49 14.45 26.64
C LEU A 280 19.71 13.60 26.27
N ALA A 281 19.78 13.11 25.04
CA ALA A 281 20.92 12.32 24.54
C ALA A 281 22.25 13.10 24.59
N HIS A 282 22.19 14.42 24.45
CA HIS A 282 23.37 15.28 24.60
C HIS A 282 23.67 15.71 26.04
N LEU A 283 22.67 15.63 26.93
CA LEU A 283 22.83 15.92 28.36
C LEU A 283 23.40 14.75 29.14
N LEU A 284 23.03 13.53 28.80
CA LEU A 284 23.55 12.35 29.46
C LEU A 284 24.88 11.93 28.79
N PRO A 285 25.89 11.50 29.56
CA PRO A 285 27.12 10.95 28.98
C PRO A 285 26.81 9.59 28.34
N SER A 286 26.27 9.63 27.14
CA SER A 286 26.26 8.49 26.26
C SER A 286 27.64 8.35 25.65
N GLY A 287 28.27 7.20 25.81
CA GLY A 287 29.49 6.93 25.05
C GLY A 287 29.20 7.23 23.58
N ASP A 288 29.95 8.15 23.04
CA ASP A 288 29.92 8.57 21.63
C ASP A 288 30.39 7.37 20.80
N THR A 289 29.52 6.38 20.63
CA THR A 289 29.74 5.31 19.67
C THR A 289 29.22 5.84 18.34
N GLN A 290 30.13 6.35 17.54
CA GLN A 290 29.94 6.44 16.10
C GLN A 290 29.51 5.03 15.67
N ARG A 291 28.17 4.83 15.54
CA ARG A 291 27.63 3.53 15.13
C ARG A 291 28.11 3.28 13.71
N ASP A 292 28.83 2.19 13.51
CA ASP A 292 29.19 1.75 12.17
C ASP A 292 27.94 1.07 11.58
N TYR A 293 27.39 1.70 10.55
CA TYR A 293 26.27 1.15 9.81
C TYR A 293 26.82 0.23 8.72
N PRO A 294 26.57 -1.09 8.78
CA PRO A 294 27.02 -2.00 7.74
C PRO A 294 26.36 -1.70 6.40
N ALA A 295 26.98 -2.09 5.30
CA ALA A 295 26.32 -2.03 4.00
C ALA A 295 25.07 -2.92 4.00
N GLY A 296 23.95 -2.41 3.47
CA GLY A 296 22.68 -3.12 3.53
C GLY A 296 21.97 -2.97 4.87
N THR A 297 22.19 -1.86 5.59
CA THR A 297 21.47 -1.56 6.83
C THR A 297 19.95 -1.41 6.57
N ILE A 298 19.17 -2.14 7.32
CA ILE A 298 17.73 -1.89 7.47
C ILE A 298 17.54 -1.18 8.81
N LEU A 299 17.20 0.11 8.74
CA LEU A 299 16.99 0.91 9.94
C LEU A 299 15.64 0.55 10.57
N VAL A 300 15.67 0.23 11.86
CA VAL A 300 14.50 -0.21 12.61
C VAL A 300 14.28 0.72 13.80
N GLY A 301 13.05 1.13 14.07
CA GLY A 301 12.73 1.91 15.28
C GLY A 301 11.26 1.84 15.61
N GLU A 302 10.92 2.21 16.85
CA GLU A 302 9.53 2.26 17.29
C GLU A 302 8.77 3.39 16.58
N GLU A 303 9.35 4.58 16.59
CA GLU A 303 8.95 5.72 15.79
C GLU A 303 10.22 6.34 15.16
N LEU A 304 10.36 6.24 13.86
CA LEU A 304 11.48 6.82 13.12
C LEU A 304 11.09 8.15 12.51
N GLY A 305 11.96 9.14 12.69
CA GLY A 305 11.81 10.45 12.07
C GLY A 305 12.81 10.68 10.92
N PRO A 306 12.65 11.78 10.18
CA PRO A 306 13.56 12.19 9.09
C PRO A 306 15.04 12.23 9.51
N ILE A 307 15.28 12.59 10.77
CA ILE A 307 16.64 12.74 11.32
C ILE A 307 17.30 11.38 11.58
N ASP A 308 16.53 10.35 11.91
CA ASP A 308 17.09 9.01 12.11
C ASP A 308 17.55 8.40 10.79
N LEU A 309 16.81 8.68 9.71
CA LEU A 309 17.23 8.36 8.34
C LEU A 309 18.55 9.07 7.97
N GLY A 310 18.68 10.35 8.33
CA GLY A 310 19.87 11.14 8.03
C GLY A 310 21.15 10.70 8.78
N LYS A 311 21.03 9.88 9.84
CA LYS A 311 22.18 9.30 10.54
C LYS A 311 22.84 8.15 9.77
N VAL A 312 22.11 7.49 8.90
CA VAL A 312 22.62 6.37 8.10
C VAL A 312 23.09 6.91 6.76
N PRO A 313 24.34 6.65 6.35
CA PRO A 313 24.80 7.02 5.00
C PRO A 313 23.88 6.41 3.94
N VAL A 314 23.46 7.22 2.96
CA VAL A 314 22.46 6.84 1.95
C VAL A 314 22.88 5.59 1.16
N ASP A 315 24.17 5.43 0.90
CA ASP A 315 24.76 4.26 0.23
C ASP A 315 24.72 2.98 1.06
N ARG A 316 24.47 3.07 2.37
CA ARG A 316 24.39 1.93 3.28
C ARG A 316 22.96 1.58 3.70
N LEU A 317 22.00 2.49 3.51
CA LEU A 317 20.60 2.32 3.89
C LEU A 317 19.85 1.52 2.83
N ALA A 318 19.51 0.28 3.15
CA ALA A 318 18.78 -0.61 2.24
C ALA A 318 17.25 -0.56 2.43
N GLY A 319 16.77 -0.28 3.65
CA GLY A 319 15.35 -0.27 3.96
C GLY A 319 15.04 0.31 5.34
N VAL A 320 13.75 0.52 5.61
CA VAL A 320 13.26 1.13 6.86
C VAL A 320 12.08 0.36 7.43
N ILE A 321 12.09 0.15 8.75
CA ILE A 321 10.99 -0.48 9.50
C ILE A 321 10.63 0.43 10.67
N SER A 322 9.36 0.87 10.72
CA SER A 322 8.83 1.62 11.87
C SER A 322 7.76 0.83 12.59
N GLY A 323 7.87 0.77 13.91
CA GLY A 323 6.87 0.13 14.77
C GLY A 323 5.50 0.78 14.63
N HIS A 324 5.45 2.08 14.62
CA HIS A 324 4.23 2.87 14.45
C HIS A 324 4.23 3.63 13.13
N GLY A 325 3.05 4.06 12.69
CA GLY A 325 2.88 4.86 11.48
C GLY A 325 1.83 4.30 10.52
N SER A 326 1.55 5.09 9.50
CA SER A 326 0.66 4.73 8.39
C SER A 326 1.39 4.87 7.05
N SER A 327 0.77 4.46 5.96
CA SER A 327 1.29 4.69 4.60
C SER A 327 1.43 6.18 4.23
N LEU A 328 0.82 7.06 5.00
CA LEU A 328 0.87 8.52 4.86
C LEU A 328 1.73 9.21 5.94
N SER A 329 2.41 8.46 6.81
CA SER A 329 3.32 9.04 7.80
C SER A 329 4.50 9.76 7.13
N HIS A 330 5.06 10.77 7.78
CA HIS A 330 6.22 11.52 7.28
C HIS A 330 7.39 10.61 6.89
N LEU A 331 7.62 9.56 7.69
CA LEU A 331 8.63 8.53 7.38
C LEU A 331 8.34 7.81 6.05
N ALA A 332 7.09 7.37 5.85
CA ALA A 332 6.71 6.65 4.64
C ALA A 332 6.82 7.54 3.38
N ILE A 333 6.45 8.82 3.53
CA ILE A 333 6.59 9.83 2.48
C ILE A 333 8.06 10.03 2.12
N LEU A 334 8.91 10.23 3.13
CA LEU A 334 10.35 10.47 2.94
C LEU A 334 11.05 9.23 2.35
N ALA A 335 10.77 8.04 2.88
CA ALA A 335 11.32 6.79 2.34
C ALA A 335 10.94 6.60 0.85
N ARG A 336 9.70 6.94 0.50
CA ARG A 336 9.22 6.91 -0.89
C ARG A 336 9.95 7.92 -1.77
N ALA A 337 10.14 9.16 -1.31
CA ALA A 337 10.88 10.19 -2.03
C ALA A 337 12.36 9.80 -2.24
N MET A 338 12.96 9.10 -1.27
CA MET A 338 14.33 8.58 -1.36
C MET A 338 14.44 7.26 -2.14
N GLY A 339 13.33 6.64 -2.56
CA GLY A 339 13.33 5.33 -3.23
C GLY A 339 13.75 4.18 -2.32
N ILE A 340 13.57 4.31 -0.99
CA ILE A 340 13.99 3.31 0.01
C ILE A 340 12.76 2.48 0.41
N PRO A 341 12.80 1.14 0.26
CA PRO A 341 11.71 0.27 0.70
C PRO A 341 11.39 0.44 2.19
N ALA A 342 10.11 0.57 2.53
CA ALA A 342 9.71 0.76 3.92
C ALA A 342 8.43 0.00 4.28
N VAL A 343 8.39 -0.50 5.51
CA VAL A 343 7.18 -1.04 6.16
C VAL A 343 6.97 -0.36 7.51
N VAL A 344 5.71 -0.14 7.86
CA VAL A 344 5.31 0.53 9.09
C VAL A 344 4.23 -0.28 9.85
N GLY A 345 3.99 0.01 11.12
CA GLY A 345 2.96 -0.67 11.91
C GLY A 345 3.37 -2.05 12.40
N THR A 346 4.64 -2.26 12.77
CA THR A 346 5.17 -3.56 13.24
C THR A 346 5.23 -3.70 14.75
N ALA A 347 4.98 -2.65 15.55
CA ALA A 347 5.19 -2.62 17.00
C ALA A 347 4.45 -3.71 17.79
N ASP A 348 3.17 -3.94 17.45
CA ASP A 348 2.34 -4.94 18.14
C ASP A 348 2.63 -6.38 17.69
N ARG A 349 3.53 -6.59 16.72
CA ARG A 349 3.75 -7.87 16.05
C ARG A 349 5.14 -8.45 16.29
N VAL A 350 6.17 -7.61 16.34
CA VAL A 350 7.57 -8.04 16.56
C VAL A 350 8.28 -7.06 17.50
N PRO A 351 8.81 -7.55 18.63
CA PRO A 351 9.65 -6.73 19.50
C PRO A 351 10.91 -6.25 18.78
N LEU A 352 11.28 -4.98 18.95
CA LEU A 352 12.48 -4.38 18.36
C LEU A 352 13.77 -5.17 18.65
N SER A 353 13.85 -5.76 19.86
CA SER A 353 15.00 -6.57 20.27
C SER A 353 15.25 -7.81 19.40
N GLN A 354 14.22 -8.31 18.70
CA GLN A 354 14.36 -9.43 17.77
C GLN A 354 14.83 -8.99 16.39
N LEU A 355 14.78 -7.70 16.11
CA LEU A 355 15.17 -7.11 14.82
C LEU A 355 16.62 -6.60 14.83
N GLU A 356 17.22 -6.38 16.02
CA GLU A 356 18.63 -5.97 16.15
C GLU A 356 19.56 -7.07 15.67
N ALA A 357 20.47 -6.74 14.77
CA ALA A 357 21.42 -7.64 14.13
C ALA A 357 20.79 -8.85 13.41
N ALA A 358 19.46 -8.89 13.27
CA ALA A 358 18.74 -9.92 12.54
C ALA A 358 18.88 -9.71 11.03
N GLU A 359 18.89 -10.81 10.28
CA GLU A 359 18.73 -10.72 8.83
C GLU A 359 17.25 -10.46 8.52
N LEU A 360 16.98 -9.40 7.77
CA LEU A 360 15.64 -8.91 7.49
C LEU A 360 15.40 -8.84 5.98
N ILE A 361 14.18 -9.15 5.57
CA ILE A 361 13.69 -8.86 4.22
C ILE A 361 12.44 -8.00 4.34
N ILE A 362 12.43 -6.88 3.63
CA ILE A 362 11.27 -6.01 3.48
C ILE A 362 10.66 -6.24 2.09
N ASP A 363 9.36 -6.53 2.05
CA ASP A 363 8.52 -6.43 0.87
C ASP A 363 7.60 -5.22 1.03
N GLY A 364 8.08 -4.07 0.60
CA GLY A 364 7.36 -2.80 0.67
C GLY A 364 6.18 -2.70 -0.31
N TYR A 365 6.08 -3.61 -1.29
CA TYR A 365 4.92 -3.71 -2.19
C TYR A 365 3.71 -4.34 -1.49
N ARG A 366 3.97 -5.39 -0.67
CA ARG A 366 2.92 -6.15 0.03
C ARG A 366 2.78 -5.78 1.51
N GLY A 367 3.68 -4.94 2.03
CA GLY A 367 3.73 -4.63 3.46
C GLY A 367 4.10 -5.85 4.30
N ARG A 368 5.15 -6.59 3.93
CA ARG A 368 5.61 -7.78 4.65
C ARG A 368 7.04 -7.65 5.13
N LEU A 369 7.27 -8.16 6.33
CA LEU A 369 8.59 -8.25 6.94
C LEU A 369 8.92 -9.71 7.22
N TYR A 370 10.09 -10.17 6.77
CA TYR A 370 10.62 -11.49 7.11
C TYR A 370 11.80 -11.32 8.05
N VAL A 371 11.76 -12.00 9.19
CA VAL A 371 12.80 -11.94 10.24
C VAL A 371 13.55 -13.25 10.25
N ASN A 372 14.88 -13.22 10.08
CA ASN A 372 15.73 -14.39 9.94
C ASN A 372 15.16 -15.41 8.93
N PRO A 373 15.00 -15.01 7.67
CA PRO A 373 14.35 -15.83 6.65
C PRO A 373 15.12 -17.12 6.40
N GLY A 374 14.40 -18.19 6.16
CA GLY A 374 14.99 -19.46 5.75
C GLY A 374 15.71 -19.36 4.40
N ASP A 375 16.64 -20.30 4.12
CA ASP A 375 17.49 -20.27 2.93
C ASP A 375 16.70 -20.17 1.61
N ALA A 376 15.53 -20.84 1.53
CA ALA A 376 14.68 -20.80 0.34
C ALA A 376 14.12 -19.39 0.09
N VAL A 377 13.60 -18.73 1.12
CA VAL A 377 13.06 -17.36 1.06
C VAL A 377 14.19 -16.36 0.73
N ARG A 378 15.33 -16.48 1.42
CA ARG A 378 16.50 -15.67 1.17
C ARG A 378 16.98 -15.77 -0.28
N GLN A 379 17.10 -17.00 -0.79
CA GLN A 379 17.53 -17.23 -2.18
C GLN A 379 16.55 -16.61 -3.18
N GLU A 380 15.25 -16.76 -2.93
CA GLU A 380 14.22 -16.21 -3.81
C GLU A 380 14.24 -14.68 -3.81
N PHE A 381 14.26 -14.02 -2.64
CA PHE A 381 14.33 -12.56 -2.57
C PHE A 381 15.68 -12.01 -3.04
N SER A 382 16.79 -12.72 -2.81
CA SER A 382 18.09 -12.34 -3.38
C SER A 382 18.12 -12.48 -4.90
N ARG A 383 17.38 -13.44 -5.46
CA ARG A 383 17.20 -13.59 -6.89
C ARG A 383 16.36 -12.43 -7.43
N LEU A 384 15.22 -12.13 -6.81
CA LEU A 384 14.33 -11.03 -7.18
C LEU A 384 15.07 -9.67 -7.15
N LEU A 385 15.84 -9.41 -6.09
CA LEU A 385 16.63 -8.19 -5.96
C LEU A 385 17.67 -8.04 -7.05
N ARG A 386 18.39 -9.14 -7.38
CA ARG A 386 19.37 -9.13 -8.48
C ARG A 386 18.70 -8.94 -9.84
N GLU A 387 17.58 -9.60 -10.08
CA GLU A 387 16.79 -9.45 -11.31
C GLU A 387 16.25 -8.01 -11.43
N GLU A 388 15.76 -7.42 -10.35
CA GLU A 388 15.29 -6.03 -10.32
C GLU A 388 16.43 -5.03 -10.54
N GLN A 389 17.58 -5.21 -9.90
CA GLN A 389 18.76 -4.37 -10.12
C GLN A 389 19.33 -4.52 -11.54
N ALA A 390 19.39 -5.74 -12.07
CA ALA A 390 19.85 -5.98 -13.43
C ALA A 390 18.90 -5.33 -14.44
N LEU A 391 17.58 -5.51 -14.25
CA LEU A 391 16.55 -4.89 -15.07
C LEU A 391 16.61 -3.36 -14.97
N SER A 392 16.77 -2.79 -13.79
CA SER A 392 16.91 -1.34 -13.61
C SER A 392 18.10 -0.79 -14.37
N ARG A 393 19.27 -1.44 -14.30
CA ARG A 393 20.46 -1.04 -15.06
C ARG A 393 20.27 -1.17 -16.58
N GLU A 394 19.63 -2.25 -17.03
CA GLU A 394 19.30 -2.42 -18.45
C GLU A 394 18.32 -1.38 -18.95
N LEU A 395 17.44 -0.88 -18.08
CA LEU A 395 16.41 0.09 -18.42
C LEU A 395 16.87 1.56 -18.24
N GLU A 396 17.94 1.81 -17.49
CA GLU A 396 18.50 3.17 -17.29
C GLU A 396 18.78 3.88 -18.61
N HIS A 397 19.33 3.16 -19.61
CA HIS A 397 19.61 3.75 -20.91
C HIS A 397 18.36 4.15 -21.70
N LEU A 398 17.17 3.66 -21.32
CA LEU A 398 15.90 4.05 -21.94
C LEU A 398 15.36 5.37 -21.43
N ARG A 399 15.92 5.91 -20.35
CA ARG A 399 15.43 7.12 -19.69
C ARG A 399 15.19 8.27 -20.66
N ASP A 400 16.22 8.60 -21.43
CA ASP A 400 16.24 9.76 -22.31
C ASP A 400 15.71 9.45 -23.73
N LEU A 401 15.35 8.19 -23.99
CA LEU A 401 14.78 7.79 -25.25
C LEU A 401 13.25 7.97 -25.25
N PRO A 402 12.66 8.35 -26.40
CA PRO A 402 11.20 8.42 -26.50
C PRO A 402 10.59 7.03 -26.40
N ALA A 403 9.36 6.94 -25.84
CA ALA A 403 8.56 5.72 -25.89
C ALA A 403 7.89 5.63 -27.26
N GLU A 404 8.63 5.06 -28.22
CA GLU A 404 8.24 4.94 -29.62
C GLU A 404 8.38 3.50 -30.07
N THR A 405 7.36 3.00 -30.77
CA THR A 405 7.36 1.65 -31.32
C THR A 405 8.35 1.51 -32.48
N PRO A 406 8.75 0.28 -32.87
CA PRO A 406 9.62 0.06 -34.03
C PRO A 406 9.06 0.59 -35.35
N ASP A 407 7.73 0.76 -35.46
CA ASP A 407 7.04 1.32 -36.63
C ASP A 407 6.70 2.83 -36.46
N GLY A 408 7.34 3.51 -35.51
CA GLY A 408 7.32 4.98 -35.38
C GLY A 408 6.09 5.55 -34.66
N PHE A 409 5.30 4.73 -33.96
CA PHE A 409 4.17 5.23 -33.19
C PHE A 409 4.63 5.65 -31.79
N ARG A 410 4.47 6.92 -31.43
CA ARG A 410 4.88 7.49 -30.14
C ARG A 410 3.74 7.43 -29.12
N VAL A 411 4.08 7.03 -27.90
CA VAL A 411 3.20 7.05 -26.73
C VAL A 411 3.83 7.94 -25.67
N ALA A 412 3.13 8.97 -25.21
CA ALA A 412 3.62 9.82 -24.14
C ALA A 412 3.50 9.07 -22.78
N LEU A 413 4.56 9.08 -22.01
CA LEU A 413 4.59 8.43 -20.69
C LEU A 413 4.63 9.48 -19.57
N TYR A 414 3.52 9.57 -18.84
CA TYR A 414 3.35 10.46 -17.70
C TYR A 414 3.44 9.69 -16.39
N ALA A 415 3.82 10.39 -15.32
CA ALA A 415 3.78 9.81 -13.98
C ALA A 415 2.45 10.09 -13.28
N ASN A 416 2.10 9.19 -12.33
CA ASN A 416 1.09 9.43 -11.31
C ASN A 416 1.77 10.02 -10.08
N ALA A 417 1.24 11.10 -9.53
CA ALA A 417 1.71 11.74 -8.32
C ALA A 417 0.54 12.12 -7.41
N GLY A 418 0.82 12.34 -6.13
CA GLY A 418 -0.16 12.81 -5.17
C GLY A 418 0.47 13.75 -4.13
N LEU A 419 1.81 13.73 -4.05
CA LEU A 419 2.59 14.60 -3.18
C LEU A 419 3.70 15.27 -3.99
N LEU A 420 4.21 16.40 -3.51
CA LEU A 420 5.36 17.09 -4.12
C LEU A 420 6.60 16.17 -4.15
N ALA A 421 6.78 15.35 -3.12
CA ALA A 421 7.85 14.37 -3.03
C ALA A 421 7.87 13.33 -4.18
N ASP A 422 6.74 13.09 -4.85
CA ASP A 422 6.64 12.16 -5.98
C ASP A 422 7.23 12.74 -7.29
N LEU A 423 7.41 14.06 -7.38
CA LEU A 423 7.82 14.73 -8.62
C LEU A 423 9.27 14.43 -8.98
N SER A 424 10.21 14.56 -8.03
CA SER A 424 11.63 14.32 -8.29
C SER A 424 11.92 12.89 -8.76
N PRO A 425 11.41 11.81 -8.10
CA PRO A 425 11.53 10.45 -8.61
C PRO A 425 10.92 10.28 -10.01
N SER A 426 9.79 10.93 -10.29
CA SER A 426 9.13 10.85 -11.59
C SER A 426 9.97 11.45 -12.72
N LEU A 427 10.56 12.61 -12.49
CA LEU A 427 11.46 13.26 -13.46
C LEU A 427 12.75 12.47 -13.64
N SER A 428 13.29 11.87 -12.57
CA SER A 428 14.53 11.09 -12.62
C SER A 428 14.45 9.86 -13.51
N VAL A 429 13.24 9.27 -13.70
CA VAL A 429 13.03 8.11 -14.59
C VAL A 429 12.57 8.51 -16.01
N GLY A 430 12.52 9.81 -16.32
CA GLY A 430 12.19 10.32 -17.65
C GLY A 430 10.70 10.39 -17.94
N ALA A 431 9.88 10.76 -16.94
CA ALA A 431 8.48 11.10 -17.16
C ALA A 431 8.34 12.37 -18.02
N GLU A 432 7.43 12.35 -18.97
CA GLU A 432 7.16 13.48 -19.89
C GLU A 432 6.15 14.50 -19.31
N GLY A 433 5.76 14.33 -18.04
CA GLY A 433 4.81 15.15 -17.30
C GLY A 433 4.06 14.34 -16.25
N ILE A 434 3.02 14.94 -15.67
CA ILE A 434 2.09 14.26 -14.74
C ILE A 434 0.74 14.07 -15.42
N GLY A 435 0.37 12.80 -15.63
CA GLY A 435 -0.93 12.43 -16.22
C GLY A 435 -2.05 12.32 -15.22
N LEU A 436 -1.71 12.16 -13.93
CA LEU A 436 -2.64 12.17 -12.81
C LEU A 436 -1.97 12.71 -11.54
N TYR A 437 -2.33 13.91 -11.12
CA TYR A 437 -2.03 14.41 -9.77
C TYR A 437 -3.27 14.25 -8.89
N ARG A 438 -3.13 13.47 -7.81
CA ARG A 438 -4.21 13.17 -6.85
C ARG A 438 -4.27 14.25 -5.81
N THR A 439 -5.25 15.13 -5.89
CA THR A 439 -5.38 16.28 -4.99
C THR A 439 -5.94 15.90 -3.62
N GLU A 440 -6.52 14.72 -3.45
CA GLU A 440 -7.07 14.28 -2.18
C GLU A 440 -6.02 14.05 -1.09
N LEU A 441 -4.78 13.65 -1.45
CA LEU A 441 -3.74 13.38 -0.45
C LEU A 441 -3.38 14.61 0.38
N PRO A 442 -3.11 15.80 -0.22
CA PRO A 442 -2.96 17.03 0.56
C PRO A 442 -4.15 17.32 1.48
N PHE A 443 -5.40 17.14 1.00
CA PHE A 443 -6.59 17.36 1.81
C PHE A 443 -6.66 16.43 3.03
N MET A 444 -6.22 15.17 2.89
CA MET A 444 -6.20 14.21 4.00
C MET A 444 -5.17 14.54 5.08
N LEU A 445 -4.15 15.35 4.75
CA LEU A 445 -3.11 15.78 5.68
C LEU A 445 -3.51 17.03 6.50
N HIS A 446 -4.56 17.73 6.07
CA HIS A 446 -5.10 18.90 6.78
C HIS A 446 -6.22 18.50 7.76
N GLU A 447 -6.60 19.44 8.62
CA GLU A 447 -7.66 19.28 9.63
C GLU A 447 -8.96 19.97 9.23
N GLN A 448 -8.91 20.70 8.14
CA GLN A 448 -10.05 21.40 7.53
C GLN A 448 -9.86 21.44 6.02
N PHE A 449 -10.89 21.83 5.28
CA PHE A 449 -10.75 22.07 3.85
C PHE A 449 -9.75 23.20 3.61
N PRO A 450 -8.65 22.93 2.86
CA PRO A 450 -7.65 23.96 2.58
C PRO A 450 -8.25 25.12 1.80
N GLY A 451 -7.85 26.32 2.16
CA GLY A 451 -8.31 27.55 1.51
C GLY A 451 -7.80 27.70 0.07
N GLU A 452 -8.37 28.67 -0.68
CA GLU A 452 -7.99 28.92 -2.08
C GLU A 452 -6.48 29.22 -2.23
N ASP A 453 -5.92 30.09 -1.39
CA ASP A 453 -4.50 30.46 -1.49
C ASP A 453 -3.55 29.33 -1.11
N GLU A 454 -3.91 28.54 -0.13
CA GLU A 454 -3.13 27.36 0.29
C GLU A 454 -3.05 26.32 -0.84
N GLN A 455 -4.19 25.97 -1.43
CA GLN A 455 -4.24 25.12 -2.60
C GLN A 455 -3.50 25.72 -3.80
N ARG A 456 -3.63 27.03 -4.04
CA ARG A 456 -2.96 27.75 -5.11
C ARG A 456 -1.43 27.64 -5.02
N ILE A 457 -0.88 27.81 -3.82
CA ILE A 457 0.57 27.70 -3.58
C ILE A 457 1.05 26.29 -3.95
N LEU A 458 0.37 25.26 -3.46
CA LEU A 458 0.70 23.86 -3.75
C LEU A 458 0.64 23.57 -5.26
N TYR A 459 -0.47 23.91 -5.91
CA TYR A 459 -0.63 23.65 -7.35
C TYR A 459 0.37 24.44 -8.19
N ARG A 460 0.72 25.66 -7.76
CA ARG A 460 1.74 26.48 -8.41
C ARG A 460 3.10 25.79 -8.41
N GLN A 461 3.52 25.26 -7.29
CA GLN A 461 4.79 24.54 -7.16
C GLN A 461 4.83 23.31 -8.08
N VAL A 462 3.74 22.53 -8.14
CA VAL A 462 3.64 21.38 -9.03
C VAL A 462 3.78 21.80 -10.49
N LEU A 463 3.07 22.87 -10.91
CA LEU A 463 3.09 23.37 -12.29
C LEU A 463 4.45 23.93 -12.67
N GLU A 464 5.09 24.73 -11.81
CA GLU A 464 6.42 25.32 -12.05
C GLU A 464 7.52 24.26 -12.15
N THR A 465 7.49 23.25 -11.24
CA THR A 465 8.48 22.17 -11.23
C THR A 465 8.49 21.39 -12.55
N LEU A 466 7.35 21.30 -13.22
CA LEU A 466 7.19 20.48 -14.41
C LEU A 466 7.12 21.28 -15.71
N ALA A 467 6.99 22.60 -15.63
CA ALA A 467 6.91 23.44 -16.84
C ALA A 467 8.13 23.22 -17.77
N PRO A 468 7.94 23.06 -19.08
CA PRO A 468 6.68 23.20 -19.84
C PRO A 468 5.87 21.89 -19.96
N ASN A 469 6.23 20.81 -19.30
CA ASN A 469 5.57 19.51 -19.41
C ASN A 469 4.17 19.53 -18.81
N PRO A 470 3.19 18.81 -19.38
CA PRO A 470 1.80 18.86 -18.94
C PRO A 470 1.60 18.27 -17.55
N VAL A 471 0.69 18.89 -16.79
CA VAL A 471 0.25 18.41 -15.47
C VAL A 471 -1.27 18.32 -15.46
N THR A 472 -1.78 17.12 -15.23
CA THR A 472 -3.21 16.88 -15.10
C THR A 472 -3.58 16.83 -13.62
N LEU A 473 -4.19 17.91 -13.10
CA LEU A 473 -4.73 17.98 -11.75
C LEU A 473 -6.14 17.40 -11.73
N ARG A 474 -6.36 16.33 -10.94
CA ARG A 474 -7.69 15.78 -10.75
C ARG A 474 -8.41 16.55 -9.65
N THR A 475 -9.67 16.94 -9.88
CA THR A 475 -10.50 17.51 -8.82
C THR A 475 -10.74 16.51 -7.71
N LEU A 476 -11.11 16.99 -6.54
CA LEU A 476 -11.19 16.24 -5.31
C LEU A 476 -12.05 14.95 -5.46
N ASP A 477 -11.45 13.80 -5.14
CA ASP A 477 -12.11 12.49 -5.16
C ASP A 477 -12.14 11.90 -3.75
N ILE A 478 -12.94 12.48 -2.88
CA ILE A 478 -13.22 12.00 -1.53
C ILE A 478 -14.51 11.20 -1.49
N GLY A 479 -14.68 10.37 -0.45
CA GLY A 479 -15.76 9.40 -0.30
C GLY A 479 -15.27 7.97 -0.61
N GLY A 480 -16.09 6.98 -0.34
CA GLY A 480 -15.69 5.59 -0.50
C GLY A 480 -14.65 5.18 0.55
N ASP A 481 -13.48 4.76 0.08
CA ASP A 481 -12.30 4.40 0.88
C ASP A 481 -11.42 5.60 1.27
N LYS A 482 -11.73 6.79 0.76
CA LYS A 482 -10.98 8.04 0.97
C LYS A 482 -11.77 8.99 1.87
N THR A 483 -11.64 8.80 3.17
CA THR A 483 -12.31 9.65 4.16
C THR A 483 -11.39 10.76 4.63
N LEU A 484 -11.95 11.97 4.84
CA LEU A 484 -11.25 13.07 5.48
C LEU A 484 -11.44 12.98 7.00
N PRO A 485 -10.38 13.11 7.81
CA PRO A 485 -10.50 13.02 9.27
C PRO A 485 -11.49 14.02 9.87
N TYR A 486 -11.56 15.21 9.27
CA TYR A 486 -12.42 16.32 9.71
C TYR A 486 -13.80 16.35 9.02
N PHE A 487 -14.04 15.45 8.05
CA PHE A 487 -15.32 15.33 7.35
C PHE A 487 -15.72 13.85 7.21
N PRO A 488 -16.02 13.17 8.34
CA PRO A 488 -16.35 11.76 8.31
C PRO A 488 -17.73 11.53 7.66
N VAL A 489 -17.75 10.72 6.60
CA VAL A 489 -18.98 10.27 5.94
C VAL A 489 -19.10 8.77 6.15
N THR A 490 -20.22 8.35 6.76
CA THR A 490 -20.51 6.93 6.99
C THR A 490 -21.67 6.50 6.11
N GLU A 491 -21.40 5.58 5.19
CA GLU A 491 -22.38 5.04 4.25
C GLU A 491 -22.37 3.50 4.28
N PRO A 492 -23.50 2.84 4.05
CA PRO A 492 -23.57 1.37 3.98
C PRO A 492 -22.71 0.78 2.84
N ASN A 493 -22.59 1.49 1.71
CA ASN A 493 -21.81 1.10 0.54
C ASN A 493 -20.94 2.28 0.06
N PRO A 494 -19.87 2.61 0.77
CA PRO A 494 -19.10 3.83 0.51
C PRO A 494 -18.59 3.97 -0.92
N ALA A 495 -18.12 2.87 -1.55
CA ALA A 495 -17.64 2.88 -2.93
C ALA A 495 -18.72 3.22 -3.97
N LEU A 496 -20.00 2.96 -3.67
CA LEU A 496 -21.13 3.24 -4.55
C LEU A 496 -21.90 4.51 -4.15
N GLY A 497 -21.47 5.19 -3.11
CA GLY A 497 -22.16 6.30 -2.47
C GLY A 497 -21.74 7.68 -2.96
N TRP A 498 -21.67 8.60 -2.03
CA TRP A 498 -21.39 10.01 -2.19
C TRP A 498 -19.88 10.26 -2.34
N ARG A 499 -19.42 10.27 -3.58
CA ARG A 499 -17.99 10.26 -3.91
C ARG A 499 -17.71 11.08 -5.17
N GLY A 500 -16.50 11.67 -5.23
CA GLY A 500 -15.97 12.36 -6.40
C GLY A 500 -16.88 13.47 -6.89
N ILE A 501 -17.27 13.45 -8.18
CA ILE A 501 -18.11 14.49 -8.77
C ILE A 501 -19.47 14.66 -8.07
N ARG A 502 -20.08 13.59 -7.53
CA ARG A 502 -21.34 13.67 -6.81
C ARG A 502 -21.21 14.53 -5.55
N PHE A 503 -20.14 14.29 -4.78
CA PHE A 503 -19.79 15.14 -3.65
C PHE A 503 -19.53 16.59 -4.06
N ALA A 504 -18.77 16.77 -5.14
CA ALA A 504 -18.36 18.08 -5.61
C ALA A 504 -19.53 18.95 -6.11
N LEU A 505 -20.51 18.36 -6.83
CA LEU A 505 -21.69 19.07 -7.31
C LEU A 505 -22.67 19.38 -6.17
N ASP A 506 -22.79 18.53 -5.15
CA ASP A 506 -23.59 18.82 -3.95
C ASP A 506 -22.94 19.88 -3.04
N ASN A 507 -21.61 20.10 -3.17
CA ASN A 507 -20.84 21.09 -2.44
C ASN A 507 -20.08 22.02 -3.40
N PRO A 508 -20.76 22.81 -4.25
CA PRO A 508 -20.12 23.57 -5.32
C PRO A 508 -19.11 24.59 -4.81
N VAL A 509 -19.25 25.10 -3.59
CA VAL A 509 -18.27 26.04 -2.98
C VAL A 509 -16.89 25.38 -2.86
N ILE A 510 -16.81 24.10 -2.46
CA ILE A 510 -15.53 23.37 -2.34
C ILE A 510 -14.90 23.19 -3.72
N LEU A 511 -15.70 22.77 -4.72
CA LEU A 511 -15.24 22.60 -6.09
C LEU A 511 -14.78 23.93 -6.69
N ILE A 512 -15.56 25.02 -6.56
CA ILE A 512 -15.22 26.34 -7.09
C ILE A 512 -13.93 26.87 -6.44
N THR A 513 -13.78 26.74 -5.10
CA THR A 513 -12.54 27.11 -4.41
C THR A 513 -11.33 26.36 -4.98
N GLN A 514 -11.47 25.06 -5.23
CA GLN A 514 -10.41 24.25 -5.83
C GLN A 514 -10.12 24.68 -7.29
N LEU A 515 -11.15 24.90 -8.10
CA LEU A 515 -11.00 25.35 -9.49
C LEU A 515 -10.35 26.74 -9.56
N ARG A 516 -10.74 27.71 -8.70
CA ARG A 516 -10.10 29.02 -8.58
C ARG A 516 -8.62 28.87 -8.25
N ALA A 517 -8.29 28.03 -7.28
CA ALA A 517 -6.90 27.75 -6.89
C ALA A 517 -6.08 27.17 -8.05
N MET A 518 -6.62 26.18 -8.80
CA MET A 518 -5.95 25.57 -9.95
C MET A 518 -5.71 26.60 -11.07
N LEU A 519 -6.74 27.38 -11.42
CA LEU A 519 -6.68 28.39 -12.48
C LEU A 519 -5.70 29.51 -12.11
N ARG A 520 -5.74 30.05 -10.90
CA ARG A 520 -4.80 31.07 -10.42
C ARG A 520 -3.36 30.53 -10.33
N ALA A 521 -3.20 29.27 -9.97
CA ALA A 521 -1.89 28.63 -9.97
C ALA A 521 -1.28 28.52 -11.37
N SER A 522 -2.10 28.49 -12.43
CA SER A 522 -1.62 28.38 -13.80
C SER A 522 -1.28 29.73 -14.45
N ALA A 523 -1.48 30.87 -13.79
CA ALA A 523 -1.21 32.17 -14.35
C ALA A 523 0.23 32.27 -14.90
N GLY A 524 0.37 32.59 -16.20
CA GLY A 524 1.65 32.63 -16.90
C GLY A 524 2.26 31.24 -17.22
N LEU A 525 1.52 30.16 -17.04
CA LEU A 525 1.90 28.78 -17.39
C LEU A 525 0.82 28.16 -18.27
N ASP A 526 1.23 27.36 -19.27
CA ASP A 526 0.30 26.71 -20.24
C ASP A 526 0.24 25.19 -20.08
N ASN A 527 0.69 24.66 -18.94
CA ASN A 527 0.84 23.24 -18.73
C ASN A 527 -0.24 22.58 -17.85
N LEU A 528 -1.21 23.34 -17.34
CA LEU A 528 -2.33 22.82 -16.56
C LEU A 528 -3.34 22.07 -17.44
N ARG A 529 -3.81 20.92 -16.96
CA ARG A 529 -5.01 20.20 -17.42
C ARG A 529 -5.86 19.87 -16.20
N ILE A 530 -7.19 19.98 -16.31
CA ILE A 530 -8.14 19.64 -15.24
C ILE A 530 -8.81 18.32 -15.59
N LEU A 531 -8.94 17.41 -14.61
CA LEU A 531 -9.58 16.10 -14.77
C LEU A 531 -10.69 15.91 -13.74
N ILE A 532 -11.89 15.63 -14.19
CA ILE A 532 -13.08 15.41 -13.33
C ILE A 532 -13.26 13.92 -13.08
N PRO A 533 -13.21 13.44 -11.81
CA PRO A 533 -13.34 12.02 -11.45
C PRO A 533 -14.80 11.57 -11.34
N MET A 534 -15.04 10.25 -11.39
CA MET A 534 -16.30 9.57 -11.05
C MET A 534 -17.52 10.00 -11.86
N VAL A 535 -17.33 10.52 -13.06
CA VAL A 535 -18.43 10.94 -13.95
C VAL A 535 -19.24 9.72 -14.39
N GLY A 536 -20.54 9.74 -14.10
CA GLY A 536 -21.47 8.66 -14.42
C GLY A 536 -22.53 8.99 -15.48
N SER A 537 -22.73 10.29 -15.77
CA SER A 537 -23.73 10.77 -16.75
C SER A 537 -23.24 11.99 -17.52
N VAL A 538 -23.97 12.30 -18.61
CA VAL A 538 -23.70 13.49 -19.42
C VAL A 538 -24.07 14.76 -18.65
N ASP A 539 -25.16 14.71 -17.87
CA ASP A 539 -25.62 15.87 -17.07
C ASP A 539 -24.56 16.28 -16.04
N GLU A 540 -23.97 15.32 -15.31
CA GLU A 540 -22.86 15.57 -14.37
C GLU A 540 -21.64 16.17 -15.11
N ALA A 541 -21.33 15.66 -16.30
CA ALA A 541 -20.21 16.14 -17.10
C ALA A 541 -20.42 17.59 -17.56
N GLU A 542 -21.62 17.91 -18.08
CA GLU A 542 -21.96 19.24 -18.57
C GLU A 542 -21.94 20.26 -17.42
N GLU A 543 -22.49 19.90 -16.26
CA GLU A 543 -22.50 20.75 -15.08
C GLU A 543 -21.07 21.02 -14.58
N ALA A 544 -20.23 19.99 -14.46
CA ALA A 544 -18.84 20.16 -14.02
C ALA A 544 -18.02 21.00 -15.00
N VAL A 545 -18.13 20.75 -16.30
CA VAL A 545 -17.43 21.55 -17.34
C VAL A 545 -17.95 22.99 -17.34
N HIS A 546 -19.24 23.19 -17.11
CA HIS A 546 -19.81 24.54 -16.96
C HIS A 546 -19.17 25.29 -15.75
N LEU A 547 -19.04 24.63 -14.60
CA LEU A 547 -18.38 25.21 -13.42
C LEU A 547 -16.91 25.59 -13.71
N VAL A 548 -16.16 24.76 -14.42
CA VAL A 548 -14.78 25.11 -14.84
C VAL A 548 -14.78 26.37 -15.69
N ARG A 549 -15.67 26.48 -16.67
CA ARG A 549 -15.73 27.62 -17.60
C ARG A 549 -16.24 28.89 -16.92
N SER A 550 -17.26 28.79 -16.06
CA SER A 550 -17.79 29.94 -15.32
C SER A 550 -16.76 30.50 -14.33
N THR A 551 -16.08 29.59 -13.58
CA THR A 551 -15.01 30.00 -12.66
C THR A 551 -13.84 30.71 -13.40
N TRP A 552 -13.44 30.16 -14.56
CA TRP A 552 -12.44 30.81 -15.39
C TRP A 552 -12.90 32.21 -15.86
N GLN A 553 -14.16 32.37 -16.29
CA GLN A 553 -14.70 33.66 -16.73
C GLN A 553 -14.76 34.67 -15.57
N GLU A 554 -15.17 34.22 -14.39
CA GLU A 554 -15.19 35.09 -13.18
C GLU A 554 -13.80 35.61 -12.85
N LEU A 555 -12.76 34.77 -12.83
CA LEU A 555 -11.38 35.17 -12.59
C LEU A 555 -10.88 36.19 -13.64
N LYS A 556 -11.27 35.97 -14.90
CA LYS A 556 -10.92 36.89 -15.98
C LYS A 556 -11.60 38.25 -15.81
N ASP A 557 -12.87 38.26 -15.36
CA ASP A 557 -13.62 39.48 -15.07
C ASP A 557 -13.05 40.21 -13.81
N GLU A 558 -12.45 39.47 -12.89
CA GLU A 558 -11.69 39.98 -11.74
C GLU A 558 -10.32 40.58 -12.16
N GLY A 559 -9.88 40.38 -13.41
CA GLY A 559 -8.63 40.93 -13.95
C GLY A 559 -7.43 39.97 -13.84
N GLU A 560 -7.66 38.70 -13.49
CA GLU A 560 -6.60 37.67 -13.45
C GLU A 560 -6.22 37.24 -14.88
N GLU A 561 -4.92 37.14 -15.15
CA GLU A 561 -4.40 36.67 -16.45
C GLU A 561 -4.31 35.17 -16.49
N VAL A 562 -5.44 34.49 -16.64
CA VAL A 562 -5.55 33.02 -16.67
C VAL A 562 -6.06 32.50 -18.02
N THR A 563 -5.45 31.46 -18.53
CA THR A 563 -5.89 30.74 -19.74
C THR A 563 -6.86 29.64 -19.35
N LEU A 564 -7.87 29.33 -20.20
CA LEU A 564 -8.76 28.18 -19.99
C LEU A 564 -7.99 26.90 -20.27
N PRO A 565 -7.73 26.04 -19.27
CA PRO A 565 -7.00 24.81 -19.49
C PRO A 565 -7.91 23.74 -20.13
N PRO A 566 -7.34 22.74 -20.81
CA PRO A 566 -8.10 21.57 -21.25
C PRO A 566 -8.78 20.88 -20.08
N CYS A 567 -10.09 20.59 -20.20
CA CYS A 567 -10.87 19.88 -19.20
C CYS A 567 -11.24 18.48 -19.70
N GLY A 568 -10.80 17.46 -18.96
CA GLY A 568 -11.05 16.05 -19.25
C GLY A 568 -11.98 15.39 -18.25
N LEU A 569 -12.54 14.25 -18.67
CA LEU A 569 -13.42 13.42 -17.82
C LEU A 569 -12.76 12.07 -17.56
N MET A 570 -12.85 11.61 -16.31
CA MET A 570 -12.38 10.26 -15.96
C MET A 570 -13.48 9.23 -16.21
N ILE A 571 -13.16 8.27 -17.05
CA ILE A 571 -14.04 7.14 -17.39
C ILE A 571 -13.67 5.97 -16.47
N GLU A 572 -14.40 5.84 -15.38
CA GLU A 572 -14.11 4.85 -14.34
C GLU A 572 -15.38 4.22 -13.75
N VAL A 573 -16.55 4.65 -14.25
CA VAL A 573 -17.86 4.07 -13.92
C VAL A 573 -18.40 3.35 -15.16
N PRO A 574 -18.99 2.15 -15.06
CA PRO A 574 -19.52 1.43 -16.22
C PRO A 574 -20.51 2.22 -17.08
N SER A 575 -21.37 3.05 -16.45
CA SER A 575 -22.29 3.92 -17.20
C SER A 575 -21.57 4.92 -18.10
N ALA A 576 -20.40 5.41 -17.71
CA ALA A 576 -19.57 6.31 -18.50
C ALA A 576 -18.97 5.59 -19.73
N VAL A 577 -18.64 4.29 -19.62
CA VAL A 577 -18.19 3.49 -20.76
C VAL A 577 -19.26 3.43 -21.86
N TYR A 578 -20.50 3.13 -21.47
CA TYR A 578 -21.63 3.07 -22.42
C TYR A 578 -22.01 4.43 -23.00
N GLN A 579 -21.66 5.53 -22.34
CA GLN A 579 -21.90 6.90 -22.78
C GLN A 579 -20.63 7.59 -23.30
N ALA A 580 -19.51 6.86 -23.49
CA ALA A 580 -18.21 7.44 -23.80
C ALA A 580 -18.22 8.38 -25.01
N GLY A 581 -18.99 8.08 -26.06
CA GLY A 581 -19.15 8.96 -27.21
C GLY A 581 -19.86 10.28 -26.89
N ALA A 582 -20.86 10.27 -26.01
CA ALA A 582 -21.53 11.48 -25.56
C ALA A 582 -20.62 12.32 -24.65
N LEU A 583 -19.94 11.68 -23.72
CA LEU A 583 -18.97 12.30 -22.81
C LEU A 583 -17.76 12.90 -23.55
N ALA A 584 -17.29 12.23 -24.61
CA ALA A 584 -16.23 12.77 -25.46
C ALA A 584 -16.58 14.09 -26.12
N ARG A 585 -17.86 14.36 -26.41
CA ARG A 585 -18.30 15.66 -26.94
C ARG A 585 -18.26 16.78 -25.90
N CYS A 586 -18.42 16.45 -24.62
CA CYS A 586 -18.43 17.44 -23.52
C CYS A 586 -17.02 17.86 -23.08
N ALA A 587 -16.00 17.02 -23.33
CA ALA A 587 -14.64 17.19 -22.80
C ALA A 587 -13.60 17.43 -23.90
N ASP A 588 -12.41 17.89 -23.48
CA ASP A 588 -11.26 18.07 -24.35
C ASP A 588 -10.43 16.78 -24.46
N PHE A 589 -10.45 15.92 -23.46
CA PHE A 589 -9.81 14.60 -23.43
C PHE A 589 -10.54 13.64 -22.48
N LEU A 590 -10.26 12.33 -22.60
CA LEU A 590 -10.73 11.31 -21.69
C LEU A 590 -9.55 10.66 -20.97
N SER A 591 -9.75 10.26 -19.72
CA SER A 591 -8.77 9.48 -18.96
C SER A 591 -9.44 8.27 -18.32
N ILE A 592 -8.92 7.07 -18.56
CA ILE A 592 -9.55 5.85 -18.05
C ILE A 592 -8.95 5.50 -16.69
N GLY A 593 -9.78 5.55 -15.63
CA GLY A 593 -9.45 5.13 -14.28
C GLY A 593 -9.63 3.62 -14.09
N THR A 594 -8.66 2.81 -14.51
CA THR A 594 -8.83 1.34 -14.57
C THR A 594 -9.05 0.67 -13.23
N ASN A 595 -8.65 1.27 -12.11
CA ASN A 595 -8.84 0.68 -10.78
C ASN A 595 -10.33 0.61 -10.42
N ASP A 596 -10.99 1.76 -10.44
CA ASP A 596 -12.41 1.87 -10.12
C ASP A 596 -13.27 1.22 -11.21
N LEU A 597 -12.89 1.38 -12.48
CA LEU A 597 -13.58 0.72 -13.59
C LEU A 597 -13.58 -0.81 -13.44
N THR A 598 -12.44 -1.41 -13.11
CA THR A 598 -12.34 -2.86 -12.90
C THR A 598 -13.16 -3.29 -11.67
N GLN A 599 -13.09 -2.54 -10.58
CA GLN A 599 -13.85 -2.78 -9.36
C GLN A 599 -15.36 -2.82 -9.64
N TYR A 600 -15.88 -1.83 -10.35
CA TYR A 600 -17.31 -1.73 -10.64
C TYR A 600 -17.78 -2.70 -11.72
N LEU A 601 -16.99 -2.94 -12.77
CA LEU A 601 -17.34 -3.91 -13.82
C LEU A 601 -17.40 -5.34 -13.28
N LEU A 602 -16.49 -5.70 -12.39
CA LEU A 602 -16.43 -7.06 -11.82
C LEU A 602 -17.21 -7.18 -10.51
N ALA A 603 -17.76 -6.07 -9.97
CA ALA A 603 -18.40 -5.99 -8.66
C ALA A 603 -17.51 -6.58 -7.55
N VAL A 604 -16.23 -6.24 -7.57
CA VAL A 604 -15.19 -6.76 -6.67
C VAL A 604 -14.53 -5.62 -5.94
N ASP A 605 -14.68 -5.56 -4.63
CA ASP A 605 -13.95 -4.64 -3.78
C ASP A 605 -12.49 -5.10 -3.64
N ARG A 606 -11.55 -4.30 -4.14
CA ARG A 606 -10.11 -4.58 -4.07
C ARG A 606 -9.54 -4.52 -2.64
N GLY A 607 -10.20 -3.78 -1.74
CA GLY A 607 -9.87 -3.68 -0.31
C GLY A 607 -10.35 -4.87 0.52
N ASN A 608 -11.25 -5.69 -0.01
CA ASN A 608 -11.79 -6.86 0.68
C ASN A 608 -10.97 -8.12 0.34
N GLU A 609 -10.18 -8.60 1.30
CA GLU A 609 -9.29 -9.74 1.15
C GLU A 609 -9.98 -11.02 0.62
N ARG A 610 -11.28 -11.21 0.92
CA ARG A 610 -12.03 -12.39 0.50
C ARG A 610 -12.30 -12.44 -0.99
N VAL A 611 -12.40 -11.29 -1.64
CA VAL A 611 -12.76 -11.17 -3.07
C VAL A 611 -11.65 -10.51 -3.90
N ALA A 612 -10.67 -9.85 -3.31
CA ALA A 612 -9.58 -9.14 -4.00
C ALA A 612 -8.86 -9.99 -5.07
N ALA A 613 -8.73 -11.30 -4.84
CA ALA A 613 -8.14 -12.20 -5.83
C ALA A 613 -8.94 -12.34 -7.14
N ARG A 614 -10.19 -11.85 -7.19
CA ARG A 614 -11.02 -11.80 -8.39
C ARG A 614 -10.87 -10.48 -9.16
N PHE A 615 -10.18 -9.51 -8.57
CA PHE A 615 -9.84 -8.26 -9.23
C PHE A 615 -8.75 -8.54 -10.28
N ASP A 616 -9.11 -8.53 -11.55
CA ASP A 616 -8.18 -8.81 -12.65
C ASP A 616 -8.40 -7.82 -13.80
N SER A 617 -7.43 -6.94 -14.03
CA SER A 617 -7.46 -5.95 -15.10
C SER A 617 -7.42 -6.57 -16.50
N LEU A 618 -6.91 -7.81 -16.64
CA LEU A 618 -6.94 -8.56 -17.92
C LEU A 618 -8.23 -9.36 -18.13
N HIS A 619 -9.26 -9.11 -17.30
CA HIS A 619 -10.56 -9.73 -17.50
C HIS A 619 -11.17 -9.27 -18.85
N PRO A 620 -11.77 -10.17 -19.65
CA PRO A 620 -12.33 -9.82 -20.98
C PRO A 620 -13.31 -8.64 -20.96
N ALA A 621 -14.13 -8.51 -19.90
CA ALA A 621 -15.05 -7.38 -19.76
C ALA A 621 -14.32 -6.03 -19.62
N VAL A 622 -13.19 -6.01 -18.89
CA VAL A 622 -12.38 -4.79 -18.72
C VAL A 622 -11.74 -4.41 -20.07
N ILE A 623 -11.13 -5.37 -20.75
CA ILE A 623 -10.49 -5.14 -22.07
C ILE A 623 -11.50 -4.58 -23.09
N ARG A 624 -12.71 -5.15 -23.15
CA ARG A 624 -13.78 -4.65 -24.02
C ARG A 624 -14.25 -3.25 -23.65
N ALA A 625 -14.34 -2.94 -22.35
CA ALA A 625 -14.68 -1.60 -21.88
C ALA A 625 -13.61 -0.57 -22.29
N LEU A 626 -12.32 -0.92 -22.13
CA LEU A 626 -11.21 -0.07 -22.58
C LEU A 626 -11.29 0.19 -24.07
N GLN A 627 -11.50 -0.85 -24.88
CA GLN A 627 -11.64 -0.71 -26.33
C GLN A 627 -12.80 0.21 -26.71
N GLN A 628 -13.97 0.05 -26.08
CA GLN A 628 -15.14 0.90 -26.36
C GLN A 628 -14.84 2.38 -26.09
N VAL A 629 -14.13 2.70 -25.01
CA VAL A 629 -13.74 4.10 -24.70
C VAL A 629 -12.72 4.61 -25.72
N MET A 630 -11.75 3.78 -26.12
CA MET A 630 -10.75 4.16 -27.14
C MET A 630 -11.41 4.45 -28.49
N GLU A 631 -12.34 3.61 -28.93
CA GLU A 631 -13.12 3.81 -30.17
C GLU A 631 -13.96 5.10 -30.10
N ALA A 632 -14.59 5.39 -28.96
CA ALA A 632 -15.34 6.62 -28.76
C ALA A 632 -14.43 7.87 -28.84
N GLY A 633 -13.23 7.81 -28.25
CA GLY A 633 -12.24 8.87 -28.36
C GLY A 633 -11.81 9.12 -29.81
N GLU A 634 -11.50 8.06 -30.54
CA GLU A 634 -11.13 8.14 -31.97
C GLU A 634 -12.24 8.74 -32.81
N GLN A 635 -13.48 8.26 -32.62
CA GLN A 635 -14.66 8.77 -33.38
C GLN A 635 -14.91 10.26 -33.20
N HIS A 636 -14.57 10.81 -32.01
CA HIS A 636 -14.76 12.22 -31.66
C HIS A 636 -13.47 13.05 -31.69
N ASN A 637 -12.34 12.49 -32.17
CA ASN A 637 -11.02 13.11 -32.23
C ASN A 637 -10.60 13.65 -30.85
N LYS A 638 -10.86 12.88 -29.77
CA LYS A 638 -10.47 13.22 -28.41
C LYS A 638 -9.33 12.33 -27.94
N PRO A 639 -8.25 12.90 -27.38
CA PRO A 639 -7.19 12.10 -26.78
C PRO A 639 -7.75 11.25 -25.65
N VAL A 640 -7.29 10.00 -25.58
CA VAL A 640 -7.61 9.08 -24.47
C VAL A 640 -6.32 8.67 -23.80
N SER A 641 -6.30 8.75 -22.45
CA SER A 641 -5.22 8.27 -21.60
C SER A 641 -5.70 7.17 -20.67
N VAL A 642 -4.78 6.40 -20.11
CA VAL A 642 -5.05 5.42 -19.03
C VAL A 642 -4.19 5.76 -17.84
N CYS A 643 -4.79 5.88 -16.64
CA CYS A 643 -4.10 6.33 -15.43
C CYS A 643 -4.21 5.38 -14.22
N GLY A 644 -4.80 4.20 -14.38
CA GLY A 644 -4.88 3.21 -13.30
C GLY A 644 -3.66 2.26 -13.24
N GLN A 645 -3.65 1.36 -12.26
CA GLN A 645 -2.59 0.36 -12.09
C GLN A 645 -2.38 -0.53 -13.34
N ALA A 646 -3.45 -0.77 -14.11
CA ALA A 646 -3.37 -1.54 -15.33
C ALA A 646 -2.41 -0.93 -16.38
N ALA A 647 -2.21 0.39 -16.38
CA ALA A 647 -1.26 1.05 -17.26
C ALA A 647 0.19 0.60 -17.01
N GLY A 648 0.53 0.19 -15.78
CA GLY A 648 1.83 -0.33 -15.38
C GLY A 648 2.01 -1.85 -15.60
N ASP A 649 0.96 -2.57 -16.06
CA ASP A 649 1.08 -4.00 -16.40
C ASP A 649 1.65 -4.16 -17.81
N PRO A 650 2.81 -4.81 -18.00
CA PRO A 650 3.42 -5.06 -19.29
C PRO A 650 2.50 -5.77 -20.29
N ALA A 651 1.65 -6.69 -19.82
CA ALA A 651 0.70 -7.40 -20.68
C ALA A 651 -0.44 -6.48 -21.14
N MET A 652 -0.95 -5.64 -20.24
CA MET A 652 -1.97 -4.64 -20.60
C MET A 652 -1.40 -3.57 -21.53
N ALA A 653 -0.14 -3.15 -21.35
CA ALA A 653 0.51 -2.17 -22.20
C ALA A 653 0.52 -2.60 -23.69
N ILE A 654 0.71 -3.90 -23.99
CA ILE A 654 0.59 -4.44 -25.36
C ILE A 654 -0.83 -4.22 -25.90
N LEU A 655 -1.85 -4.50 -25.11
CA LEU A 655 -3.24 -4.34 -25.52
C LEU A 655 -3.59 -2.86 -25.77
N LEU A 656 -3.19 -1.97 -24.85
CA LEU A 656 -3.40 -0.53 -24.98
C LEU A 656 -2.68 0.02 -26.23
N LEU A 657 -1.47 -0.47 -26.51
CA LEU A 657 -0.75 -0.14 -27.73
C LEU A 657 -1.52 -0.59 -28.99
N GLY A 658 -2.08 -1.81 -28.96
CA GLY A 658 -2.93 -2.34 -30.02
C GLY A 658 -4.23 -1.54 -30.22
N MET A 659 -4.78 -0.97 -29.15
CA MET A 659 -5.94 -0.08 -29.18
C MET A 659 -5.59 1.34 -29.69
N GLY A 660 -4.29 1.67 -29.85
CA GLY A 660 -3.83 2.97 -30.33
C GLY A 660 -3.75 4.04 -29.26
N ILE A 661 -3.45 3.67 -28.01
CA ILE A 661 -3.27 4.61 -26.90
C ILE A 661 -2.19 5.65 -27.19
N GLN A 662 -2.45 6.91 -26.91
CA GLN A 662 -1.52 8.01 -27.15
C GLN A 662 -0.74 8.42 -25.91
N SER A 663 -1.27 8.16 -24.71
CA SER A 663 -0.59 8.47 -23.44
C SER A 663 -0.99 7.52 -22.31
N LEU A 664 0.00 7.20 -21.47
CA LEU A 664 -0.17 6.39 -20.27
C LEU A 664 0.33 7.16 -19.07
N SER A 665 -0.37 7.04 -17.96
CA SER A 665 0.03 7.61 -16.68
C SER A 665 0.25 6.49 -15.66
N LEU A 666 1.49 6.35 -15.18
CA LEU A 666 1.98 5.20 -14.44
C LEU A 666 2.64 5.62 -13.13
N SER A 667 2.96 4.65 -12.26
CA SER A 667 3.91 4.91 -11.19
C SER A 667 5.32 5.16 -11.77
N ALA A 668 6.14 5.96 -11.10
CA ALA A 668 7.51 6.24 -11.55
C ALA A 668 8.33 4.94 -11.77
N GLY A 669 8.17 3.94 -10.89
CA GLY A 669 8.86 2.65 -10.99
C GLY A 669 8.48 1.80 -12.21
N ASP A 670 7.27 1.94 -12.74
CA ASP A 670 6.79 1.17 -13.90
C ASP A 670 7.18 1.81 -15.23
N LEU A 671 7.52 3.08 -15.24
CA LEU A 671 7.74 3.87 -16.44
C LEU A 671 8.84 3.30 -17.36
N PRO A 672 10.03 2.93 -16.86
CA PRO A 672 11.06 2.31 -17.70
C PRO A 672 10.64 0.93 -18.25
N ARG A 673 9.89 0.16 -17.46
CA ARG A 673 9.37 -1.17 -17.85
C ARG A 673 8.39 -1.05 -19.03
N ILE A 674 7.44 -0.14 -18.93
CA ILE A 674 6.44 0.09 -19.98
C ILE A 674 7.10 0.70 -21.22
N LYS A 675 8.07 1.61 -21.05
CA LYS A 675 8.86 2.13 -22.17
C LYS A 675 9.55 1.01 -22.96
N SER A 676 10.11 0.01 -22.27
CA SER A 676 10.75 -1.14 -22.92
C SER A 676 9.74 -1.98 -23.71
N VAL A 677 8.52 -2.18 -23.20
CA VAL A 677 7.44 -2.89 -23.91
C VAL A 677 7.06 -2.14 -25.19
N ILE A 678 6.82 -0.83 -25.09
CA ILE A 678 6.44 -0.01 -26.26
C ILE A 678 7.52 -0.08 -27.33
N ARG A 679 8.79 -0.03 -26.94
CA ARG A 679 9.92 -0.10 -27.89
C ARG A 679 10.15 -1.48 -28.49
N ALA A 680 9.61 -2.55 -27.88
CA ALA A 680 9.78 -3.93 -28.35
C ALA A 680 8.68 -4.39 -29.31
N PHE A 681 7.49 -3.80 -29.25
CA PHE A 681 6.34 -4.21 -30.06
C PHE A 681 5.98 -3.13 -31.08
N SER A 682 5.80 -3.53 -32.36
CA SER A 682 5.18 -2.65 -33.32
C SER A 682 3.67 -2.55 -33.06
N ARG A 683 3.07 -1.43 -33.47
CA ARG A 683 1.60 -1.25 -33.36
C ARG A 683 0.85 -2.37 -34.07
N ALA A 684 1.33 -2.80 -35.24
CA ALA A 684 0.73 -3.90 -36.00
C ALA A 684 0.76 -5.24 -35.21
N GLN A 685 1.87 -5.57 -34.53
CA GLN A 685 1.96 -6.76 -33.70
C GLN A 685 1.02 -6.67 -32.49
N ALA A 686 0.98 -5.53 -31.82
CA ALA A 686 0.11 -5.28 -30.68
C ALA A 686 -1.39 -5.40 -31.10
N GLN A 687 -1.78 -4.87 -32.26
CA GLN A 687 -3.13 -4.97 -32.77
C GLN A 687 -3.50 -6.43 -33.14
N SER A 688 -2.56 -7.19 -33.69
CA SER A 688 -2.79 -8.63 -33.97
C SER A 688 -3.04 -9.41 -32.67
N LEU A 689 -2.27 -9.13 -31.61
CA LEU A 689 -2.46 -9.74 -30.28
C LEU A 689 -3.80 -9.32 -29.66
N LEU A 690 -4.17 -8.05 -29.76
CA LEU A 690 -5.46 -7.55 -29.29
C LEU A 690 -6.63 -8.30 -30.00
N ASN A 691 -6.58 -8.45 -31.31
CA ASN A 691 -7.62 -9.16 -32.05
C ASN A 691 -7.76 -10.63 -31.58
N GLN A 692 -6.65 -11.29 -31.24
CA GLN A 692 -6.69 -12.64 -30.69
C GLN A 692 -7.31 -12.63 -29.28
N VAL A 693 -6.89 -11.70 -28.41
CA VAL A 693 -7.37 -11.56 -27.03
C VAL A 693 -8.89 -11.31 -26.99
N LEU A 694 -9.43 -10.52 -27.90
CA LEU A 694 -10.87 -10.22 -27.95
C LEU A 694 -11.74 -11.45 -28.24
N GLN A 695 -11.17 -12.54 -28.74
CA GLN A 695 -11.85 -13.82 -28.98
C GLN A 695 -11.74 -14.77 -27.79
N ILE A 696 -10.92 -14.41 -26.76
CA ILE A 696 -10.70 -15.25 -25.58
C ILE A 696 -11.69 -14.85 -24.48
N GLU A 697 -12.27 -15.85 -23.81
CA GLU A 697 -13.28 -15.64 -22.76
C GLU A 697 -12.70 -15.74 -21.35
N LYS A 698 -11.46 -16.22 -21.18
CA LYS A 698 -10.84 -16.48 -19.88
C LYS A 698 -9.59 -15.63 -19.68
N ALA A 699 -9.55 -14.87 -18.58
CA ALA A 699 -8.41 -14.01 -18.24
C ALA A 699 -7.08 -14.78 -18.13
N ALA A 700 -7.10 -16.01 -17.62
CA ALA A 700 -5.90 -16.85 -17.50
C ALA A 700 -5.29 -17.21 -18.87
N GLU A 701 -6.12 -17.45 -19.89
CA GLU A 701 -5.67 -17.73 -21.26
C GLU A 701 -5.11 -16.46 -21.92
N ILE A 702 -5.74 -15.31 -21.70
CA ILE A 702 -5.25 -13.98 -22.12
C ILE A 702 -3.87 -13.73 -21.53
N ARG A 703 -3.72 -13.89 -20.21
CA ARG A 703 -2.45 -13.70 -19.52
C ARG A 703 -1.37 -14.62 -20.07
N LYS A 704 -1.69 -15.89 -20.31
CA LYS A 704 -0.75 -16.86 -20.90
C LYS A 704 -0.28 -16.44 -22.30
N LEU A 705 -1.18 -15.97 -23.15
CA LEU A 705 -0.86 -15.50 -24.51
C LEU A 705 0.09 -14.31 -24.46
N LEU A 706 -0.26 -13.28 -23.67
CA LEU A 706 0.52 -12.03 -23.57
C LEU A 706 1.87 -12.25 -22.89
N CYS A 707 1.93 -13.05 -21.82
CA CYS A 707 3.20 -13.45 -21.21
C CYS A 707 4.09 -14.21 -22.20
N GLY A 708 3.52 -15.09 -23.02
CA GLY A 708 4.25 -15.76 -24.08
C GLY A 708 4.85 -14.79 -25.11
N ALA A 709 4.10 -13.77 -25.51
CA ALA A 709 4.56 -12.72 -26.42
C ALA A 709 5.71 -11.89 -25.80
N LEU A 710 5.61 -11.52 -24.53
CA LEU A 710 6.67 -10.81 -23.78
C LEU A 710 7.96 -11.64 -23.71
N VAL A 711 7.85 -12.94 -23.42
CA VAL A 711 9.02 -13.85 -23.40
C VAL A 711 9.68 -13.95 -24.77
N GLN A 712 8.89 -14.07 -25.84
CA GLN A 712 9.40 -14.11 -27.23
C GLN A 712 10.09 -12.81 -27.64
N ALA A 713 9.64 -11.67 -27.11
CA ALA A 713 10.26 -10.36 -27.33
C ALA A 713 11.51 -10.11 -26.46
N GLY A 714 11.96 -11.09 -25.67
CA GLY A 714 13.11 -10.94 -24.76
C GLY A 714 12.79 -10.25 -23.45
N LEU A 715 11.51 -9.93 -23.17
CA LEU A 715 11.05 -9.21 -21.98
C LEU A 715 10.52 -10.16 -20.89
N GLY A 716 11.00 -11.40 -20.85
CA GLY A 716 10.57 -12.41 -19.87
C GLY A 716 10.82 -12.01 -18.40
N GLY A 717 11.81 -11.18 -18.13
CA GLY A 717 12.08 -10.61 -16.81
C GLY A 717 10.92 -9.76 -16.27
N LEU A 718 10.22 -9.03 -17.13
CA LEU A 718 9.07 -8.19 -16.75
C LEU A 718 7.86 -9.01 -16.30
N VAL A 719 7.73 -10.25 -16.79
CA VAL A 719 6.60 -11.14 -16.47
C VAL A 719 6.76 -11.74 -15.05
N ARG A 720 7.99 -11.90 -14.58
CA ARG A 720 8.30 -12.55 -13.30
C ARG A 720 8.27 -11.59 -12.12
N ALA A 721 8.60 -10.31 -12.34
CA ALA A 721 8.62 -9.27 -11.30
C ALA A 721 7.21 -8.81 -10.86
N GLY A 722 6.14 -9.22 -11.53
CA GLY A 722 4.74 -8.85 -11.23
C GLY A 722 3.91 -9.97 -10.58
N ARG A 723 4.54 -11.08 -10.12
CA ARG A 723 3.83 -12.19 -9.44
C ARG A 723 4.07 -12.21 -7.95
#